data_c612d78c88624eb3b51f321ce12e9db5
#
_entry.id   c612d78c88624eb3b51f321ce12e9db5
#
_cell.length_a   1.000
_cell.length_b   1.000
_cell.length_c   1.000
_cell.angle_alpha   90.00
_cell.angle_beta   90.00
_cell.angle_gamma   90.00
#
_symmetry.space_group_name_H-M   'P 1'
#
loop_
_entity.id
_entity.type
_entity.pdbx_description
1 polymer ?
#
loop_
_entity_poly.entity_id
_entity_poly.type
_entity_poly.pdbx_seq_one_letter_code
_entity_poly.pdbx_strand_id
1 'polypeptide(L)'
;NVRELELDNSKAGIYVDLGFICHINSFELVANVSDCEVFYSTDGYNYTFYAGTFGKSGVMPVWAKSVLFVIPFGDGIEISQIIINGSRTNSRILLSHGASYTWHGTKAHPDEDGTKLTDGITYESNGKSALTQSRASVKDEITGKNGVTMDMDLGKVCNVSEVIFGLYSSSYPERVTVRYSLDNRDWSDLGQSYMRTYSGKAQSVSKMYSVTRPDTVKARYVRIYFYAATVTTDEIYVYGCNNEVTADYEFISSNNRVSYSNIARDNKVYIDSHDGEAVHILTDGAFYKYADLPESGSFAFASDAPVSFCGASVTYKGKITSWDVFCDDKPVENLLIYTANAGSNETAYFYFDDREGENIVIHFEASEQTQASEVQIYAGTPHIPVVRGGFVQLFTGMSSTVSEMNSEYSWYLFIKGMRDLGMEYLVISEAANYRSKITLLKSGRTVDAGYKYEQIYGCTDVYEAILSAADELGMNVFLGTITGADFANPTTNIDLINGVIHDSEYVIRDLQEQYGHHKSVYGYYLNDEQCDYYMIYADGVKYGRMVYKAQSDLIRELAPDAKIMISPAIWRSGGYSAAGKALYNMVKPESEGEKPIVDIISAQDCLGRTDELIVTDAVFDEYGRYCEEWAENARKAGVEFWHDAEVFEQTYTYKRYDELVRSFGYEAKLSGTTIVFDIPHYFSPFPLSSYNDERRYYGRCVMREYVKYYSAFADINKKMP
;
A
#
# COMPACT_ATOMS: atom_id res chain seq x y z
N ASN A 1 -24.39 -20.32 -1.65
CA ASN A 1 -23.42 -21.41 -1.46
C ASN A 1 -22.38 -20.95 -0.44
N VAL A 2 -22.32 -21.61 0.70
CA VAL A 2 -21.30 -21.40 1.72
C VAL A 2 -20.30 -22.55 1.60
N ARG A 3 -19.01 -22.23 1.44
CA ARG A 3 -17.94 -23.23 1.51
C ARG A 3 -17.13 -22.97 2.77
N GLU A 4 -16.83 -24.04 3.47
CA GLU A 4 -15.95 -24.01 4.64
C GLU A 4 -14.50 -24.13 4.17
N LEU A 5 -13.65 -23.23 4.63
CA LEU A 5 -12.21 -23.22 4.33
C LEU A 5 -11.43 -23.39 5.63
N GLU A 6 -10.70 -24.46 5.73
CA GLU A 6 -9.73 -24.69 6.80
C GLU A 6 -8.47 -23.88 6.51
N LEU A 7 -8.17 -22.90 7.32
CA LEU A 7 -7.03 -21.98 7.12
C LEU A 7 -5.78 -22.46 7.85
N ASP A 8 -5.97 -22.99 9.05
CA ASP A 8 -5.01 -23.74 9.85
C ASP A 8 -5.78 -24.54 10.92
N ASN A 9 -5.09 -25.24 11.81
CA ASN A 9 -5.74 -26.03 12.84
C ASN A 9 -6.45 -25.20 13.93
N SER A 10 -6.33 -23.87 13.91
CA SER A 10 -6.91 -22.96 14.90
C SER A 10 -7.99 -22.03 14.32
N LYS A 11 -8.15 -21.99 13.00
CA LYS A 11 -9.09 -21.09 12.32
C LYS A 11 -9.93 -21.81 11.26
N ALA A 12 -11.16 -21.39 11.12
CA ALA A 12 -12.09 -21.83 10.07
C ALA A 12 -12.54 -20.64 9.24
N GLY A 13 -12.74 -20.86 7.95
CA GLY A 13 -13.21 -19.86 7.02
C GLY A 13 -14.62 -20.16 6.52
N ILE A 14 -15.50 -19.16 6.54
CA ILE A 14 -16.84 -19.24 5.97
C ILE A 14 -16.88 -18.38 4.73
N TYR A 15 -17.00 -19.01 3.59
CA TYR A 15 -17.06 -18.38 2.29
C TYR A 15 -18.49 -18.11 1.86
N VAL A 16 -18.79 -16.86 1.51
CA VAL A 16 -20.10 -16.46 0.96
C VAL A 16 -19.91 -15.95 -0.46
N ASP A 17 -20.41 -16.69 -1.44
CA ASP A 17 -20.42 -16.27 -2.84
C ASP A 17 -21.71 -15.48 -3.13
N LEU A 18 -21.57 -14.22 -3.52
CA LEU A 18 -22.66 -13.34 -3.89
C LEU A 18 -23.12 -13.57 -5.34
N GLY A 19 -22.36 -14.35 -6.10
CA GLY A 19 -22.65 -14.74 -7.47
C GLY A 19 -22.27 -13.73 -8.53
N PHE A 20 -22.28 -12.44 -8.22
CA PHE A 20 -21.86 -11.34 -9.07
C PHE A 20 -21.18 -10.26 -8.22
N ILE A 21 -20.42 -9.37 -8.84
CA ILE A 21 -19.84 -8.24 -8.11
C ILE A 21 -20.96 -7.30 -7.67
N CYS A 22 -21.07 -7.12 -6.35
CA CYS A 22 -22.05 -6.27 -5.70
C CYS A 22 -21.33 -5.17 -4.93
N HIS A 23 -21.98 -4.03 -4.79
CA HIS A 23 -21.55 -3.05 -3.80
C HIS A 23 -22.07 -3.49 -2.44
N ILE A 24 -21.18 -3.80 -1.52
CA ILE A 24 -21.50 -4.14 -0.13
C ILE A 24 -21.43 -2.87 0.69
N ASN A 25 -22.41 -2.67 1.57
CA ASN A 25 -22.43 -1.53 2.50
C ASN A 25 -22.06 -1.96 3.93
N SER A 26 -22.50 -3.14 4.35
CA SER A 26 -22.23 -3.64 5.69
C SER A 26 -22.34 -5.15 5.76
N PHE A 27 -21.78 -5.71 6.82
CA PHE A 27 -21.91 -7.12 7.17
C PHE A 27 -22.23 -7.31 8.66
N GLU A 28 -22.81 -8.47 8.98
CA GLU A 28 -22.99 -8.94 10.35
C GLU A 28 -22.89 -10.46 10.40
N LEU A 29 -22.08 -10.98 11.32
CA LEU A 29 -21.98 -12.40 11.66
C LEU A 29 -22.59 -12.63 13.04
N VAL A 30 -23.76 -13.25 13.09
CA VAL A 30 -24.41 -13.63 14.35
C VAL A 30 -23.88 -14.98 14.79
N ALA A 31 -22.90 -14.95 15.68
CA ALA A 31 -22.20 -16.14 16.17
C ALA A 31 -21.73 -15.95 17.61
N ASN A 32 -21.44 -17.07 18.30
CA ASN A 32 -20.91 -17.05 19.66
C ASN A 32 -19.37 -16.95 19.74
N VAL A 33 -18.72 -16.49 18.64
CA VAL A 33 -17.28 -16.27 18.60
C VAL A 33 -16.91 -14.89 19.11
N SER A 34 -15.71 -14.74 19.70
CA SER A 34 -15.17 -13.45 20.13
C SER A 34 -14.62 -12.64 18.97
N ASP A 35 -13.96 -13.30 18.04
CA ASP A 35 -13.20 -12.68 16.96
C ASP A 35 -13.67 -13.14 15.58
N CYS A 36 -13.65 -12.23 14.61
CA CYS A 36 -13.93 -12.53 13.24
C CYS A 36 -13.09 -11.62 12.33
N GLU A 37 -12.26 -12.20 11.49
CA GLU A 37 -11.59 -11.49 10.41
C GLU A 37 -12.45 -11.55 9.16
N VAL A 38 -12.61 -10.44 8.45
CA VAL A 38 -13.43 -10.39 7.24
C VAL A 38 -12.57 -10.05 6.03
N PHE A 39 -12.73 -10.82 5.00
CA PHE A 39 -12.06 -10.63 3.72
C PHE A 39 -13.11 -10.50 2.62
N TYR A 40 -12.78 -9.76 1.58
CA TYR A 40 -13.64 -9.69 0.39
C TYR A 40 -12.82 -9.97 -0.86
N SER A 41 -13.50 -10.38 -1.90
CA SER A 41 -12.89 -10.68 -3.19
C SER A 41 -13.79 -10.25 -4.32
N THR A 42 -13.21 -9.64 -5.35
CA THR A 42 -13.93 -9.31 -6.60
C THR A 42 -13.96 -10.47 -7.58
N ASP A 43 -13.10 -11.46 -7.43
CA ASP A 43 -12.99 -12.61 -8.32
C ASP A 43 -13.33 -13.96 -7.66
N GLY A 44 -13.51 -13.99 -6.35
CA GLY A 44 -13.78 -15.19 -5.57
C GLY A 44 -12.56 -16.03 -5.21
N TYR A 45 -11.37 -15.61 -5.63
CA TYR A 45 -10.11 -16.31 -5.39
C TYR A 45 -9.11 -15.46 -4.63
N ASN A 46 -9.13 -14.16 -4.87
CA ASN A 46 -8.21 -13.19 -4.30
C ASN A 46 -8.90 -12.41 -3.24
N TYR A 47 -8.50 -12.64 -2.02
CA TYR A 47 -9.11 -12.04 -0.88
C TYR A 47 -8.27 -10.88 -0.37
N THR A 48 -8.91 -9.72 -0.34
CA THR A 48 -8.40 -8.55 0.37
C THR A 48 -9.01 -8.57 1.75
N PHE A 49 -8.18 -8.41 2.77
CA PHE A 49 -8.67 -8.26 4.12
C PHE A 49 -9.45 -6.96 4.23
N TYR A 50 -10.68 -7.06 4.64
CA TYR A 50 -11.44 -5.90 5.06
C TYR A 50 -11.31 -5.77 6.55
N ALA A 51 -10.56 -4.79 6.87
CA ALA A 51 -10.62 -4.08 8.09
C ALA A 51 -10.84 -4.89 9.33
N GLY A 52 -9.86 -5.46 9.96
CA GLY A 52 -9.92 -5.83 11.34
C GLY A 52 -10.91 -5.07 12.21
N THR A 53 -12.11 -5.21 11.97
CA THR A 53 -12.96 -5.33 13.11
C THR A 53 -12.70 -6.75 13.59
N PHE A 54 -12.03 -6.89 14.74
CA PHE A 54 -12.21 -8.06 15.56
C PHE A 54 -13.68 -8.10 16.01
N GLY A 55 -14.59 -7.79 15.10
CA GLY A 55 -15.99 -7.56 15.34
C GLY A 55 -16.85 -8.35 14.38
N LYS A 56 -17.98 -8.79 14.86
CA LYS A 56 -18.97 -9.58 14.13
C LYS A 56 -19.81 -8.74 13.18
N SER A 57 -19.68 -7.43 13.19
CA SER A 57 -20.41 -6.53 12.31
C SER A 57 -19.61 -5.28 11.96
N GLY A 58 -19.86 -4.73 10.79
CA GLY A 58 -19.18 -3.52 10.35
C GLY A 58 -19.76 -2.94 9.06
N VAL A 59 -19.44 -1.68 8.82
CA VAL A 59 -19.65 -1.02 7.53
C VAL A 59 -18.56 -1.49 6.59
N MET A 60 -18.91 -1.93 5.39
CA MET A 60 -17.98 -2.47 4.40
C MET A 60 -18.32 -1.95 3.00
N PRO A 61 -18.04 -0.68 2.69
CA PRO A 61 -18.35 -0.09 1.39
C PRO A 61 -17.34 -0.53 0.32
N VAL A 62 -17.49 -1.76 -0.14
CA VAL A 62 -16.59 -2.36 -1.13
C VAL A 62 -17.37 -3.01 -2.26
N TRP A 63 -16.74 -3.10 -3.42
CA TRP A 63 -17.21 -3.97 -4.48
C TRP A 63 -16.65 -5.37 -4.26
N ALA A 64 -17.54 -6.37 -4.15
CA ALA A 64 -17.12 -7.73 -3.94
C ALA A 64 -18.08 -8.73 -4.61
N LYS A 65 -17.51 -9.84 -5.06
CA LYS A 65 -18.23 -11.03 -5.51
C LYS A 65 -18.38 -12.02 -4.38
N SER A 66 -17.45 -12.04 -3.44
CA SER A 66 -17.50 -12.95 -2.30
C SER A 66 -16.90 -12.30 -1.04
N VAL A 67 -17.38 -12.80 0.08
CA VAL A 67 -16.92 -12.42 1.41
C VAL A 67 -16.47 -13.67 2.15
N LEU A 68 -15.33 -13.62 2.80
CA LEU A 68 -14.79 -14.69 3.62
C LEU A 68 -14.71 -14.20 5.07
N PHE A 69 -15.40 -14.90 5.95
CA PHE A 69 -15.30 -14.71 7.39
C PHE A 69 -14.36 -15.76 7.96
N VAL A 70 -13.31 -15.32 8.64
CA VAL A 70 -12.34 -16.18 9.32
C VAL A 70 -12.57 -16.08 10.82
N ILE A 71 -12.88 -17.19 11.43
CA ILE A 71 -13.22 -17.29 12.85
C ILE A 71 -12.29 -18.29 13.56
N PRO A 72 -12.10 -18.21 14.89
CA PRO A 72 -11.43 -19.25 15.65
C PRO A 72 -12.12 -20.60 15.42
N PHE A 73 -11.34 -21.67 15.30
CA PHE A 73 -11.85 -23.03 15.19
C PHE A 73 -11.84 -23.69 16.57
N GLY A 74 -12.97 -24.29 16.97
CA GLY A 74 -13.08 -24.97 18.26
C GLY A 74 -14.47 -25.60 18.46
N ASP A 75 -14.55 -26.45 19.48
CA ASP A 75 -15.83 -27.08 19.87
C ASP A 75 -16.82 -26.04 20.42
N GLY A 76 -18.08 -26.16 20.02
CA GLY A 76 -19.17 -25.33 20.54
C GLY A 76 -19.35 -23.99 19.82
N ILE A 77 -18.72 -23.79 18.67
CA ILE A 77 -18.97 -22.63 17.82
C ILE A 77 -20.33 -22.79 17.14
N GLU A 78 -21.20 -21.82 17.37
CA GLU A 78 -22.53 -21.73 16.79
C GLU A 78 -22.64 -20.45 15.95
N ILE A 79 -23.04 -20.58 14.69
CA ILE A 79 -23.34 -19.49 13.78
C ILE A 79 -24.80 -19.56 13.45
N SER A 80 -25.55 -18.53 13.81
CA SER A 80 -26.98 -18.49 13.55
C SER A 80 -27.33 -17.73 12.27
N GLN A 81 -26.54 -16.72 11.89
CA GLN A 81 -26.83 -15.92 10.70
C GLN A 81 -25.58 -15.19 10.18
N ILE A 82 -25.55 -15.00 8.86
CA ILE A 82 -24.65 -14.10 8.17
C ILE A 82 -25.50 -13.11 7.38
N ILE A 83 -25.30 -11.82 7.63
CA ILE A 83 -26.02 -10.73 6.96
C ILE A 83 -24.99 -9.94 6.17
N ILE A 84 -25.24 -9.73 4.88
CA ILE A 84 -24.44 -8.87 4.01
C ILE A 84 -25.42 -7.92 3.33
N ASN A 85 -25.34 -6.65 3.65
CA ASN A 85 -26.19 -5.61 3.09
C ASN A 85 -25.45 -4.89 1.97
N GLY A 86 -26.17 -4.58 0.90
CA GLY A 86 -25.60 -3.89 -0.25
C GLY A 86 -26.59 -3.76 -1.40
N SER A 87 -26.09 -3.34 -2.56
CA SER A 87 -26.86 -3.22 -3.77
C SER A 87 -26.39 -4.23 -4.83
N ARG A 88 -27.34 -4.90 -5.45
CA ARG A 88 -27.11 -5.83 -6.55
C ARG A 88 -27.83 -5.30 -7.78
N THR A 89 -27.07 -4.80 -8.75
CA THR A 89 -27.65 -4.19 -9.95
C THR A 89 -27.94 -5.17 -11.06
N ASN A 90 -27.23 -6.32 -11.10
CA ASN A 90 -27.36 -7.29 -12.18
C ASN A 90 -27.15 -8.74 -11.71
N SER A 91 -27.66 -9.68 -12.50
CA SER A 91 -27.38 -11.10 -12.30
C SER A 91 -26.21 -11.53 -13.18
N ARG A 92 -25.28 -12.28 -12.61
CA ARG A 92 -24.17 -12.91 -13.32
C ARG A 92 -24.67 -13.93 -14.30
N ILE A 93 -24.22 -13.86 -15.55
CA ILE A 93 -24.57 -14.75 -16.64
C ILE A 93 -23.31 -15.38 -17.20
N LEU A 94 -23.34 -16.71 -17.35
CA LEU A 94 -22.29 -17.42 -18.06
C LEU A 94 -22.49 -17.22 -19.58
N LEU A 95 -21.52 -16.56 -20.20
CA LEU A 95 -21.56 -16.17 -21.60
C LEU A 95 -20.81 -17.15 -22.51
N SER A 96 -19.86 -17.91 -21.96
CA SER A 96 -19.01 -18.83 -22.71
C SER A 96 -19.63 -20.21 -22.96
N HIS A 97 -20.76 -20.56 -22.31
CA HIS A 97 -21.31 -21.90 -22.51
C HIS A 97 -21.74 -22.12 -23.98
N GLY A 98 -21.12 -23.12 -24.61
CA GLY A 98 -21.32 -23.44 -26.01
C GLY A 98 -20.68 -22.47 -27.00
N ALA A 99 -19.85 -21.52 -26.52
CA ALA A 99 -19.10 -20.59 -27.37
C ALA A 99 -18.02 -21.32 -28.17
N SER A 100 -17.84 -20.92 -29.42
CA SER A 100 -16.73 -21.43 -30.25
C SER A 100 -15.40 -20.80 -29.89
N TYR A 101 -14.31 -21.54 -30.02
CA TYR A 101 -12.98 -21.04 -29.77
C TYR A 101 -11.93 -21.60 -30.73
N THR A 102 -10.81 -20.87 -30.83
CA THR A 102 -9.68 -21.26 -31.66
C THR A 102 -8.38 -21.17 -30.87
N TRP A 103 -7.64 -22.27 -30.81
CA TRP A 103 -6.27 -22.26 -30.32
C TRP A 103 -5.30 -21.80 -31.39
N HIS A 104 -4.51 -20.79 -31.09
CA HIS A 104 -3.34 -20.39 -31.86
C HIS A 104 -2.10 -21.09 -31.27
N GLY A 105 -1.98 -22.36 -31.57
CA GLY A 105 -0.91 -23.21 -31.07
C GLY A 105 -1.02 -24.62 -31.64
N THR A 106 -0.03 -25.47 -31.38
CA THR A 106 -0.08 -26.88 -31.80
C THR A 106 -0.90 -27.70 -30.80
N LYS A 107 -2.03 -28.23 -31.23
CA LYS A 107 -2.87 -29.09 -30.37
C LYS A 107 -2.11 -30.34 -29.98
N ALA A 108 -2.05 -30.64 -28.69
CA ALA A 108 -1.37 -31.83 -28.15
C ALA A 108 -2.34 -32.88 -27.55
N HIS A 109 -3.54 -32.48 -27.18
CA HIS A 109 -4.63 -33.37 -26.81
C HIS A 109 -5.84 -33.15 -27.69
N PRO A 110 -6.56 -34.20 -28.10
CA PRO A 110 -7.67 -34.10 -28.98
C PRO A 110 -8.84 -33.33 -28.34
N ASP A 111 -9.29 -32.36 -29.06
CA ASP A 111 -10.52 -31.64 -28.85
C ASP A 111 -11.16 -31.59 -30.24
N GLU A 112 -11.70 -32.75 -30.63
CA GLU A 112 -12.14 -33.00 -31.99
C GLU A 112 -13.35 -32.13 -32.36
N ASP A 113 -14.23 -31.92 -31.39
CA ASP A 113 -15.42 -31.14 -31.56
C ASP A 113 -15.24 -29.65 -31.29
N GLY A 114 -14.09 -29.24 -30.71
CA GLY A 114 -13.81 -27.85 -30.34
C GLY A 114 -14.73 -27.30 -29.26
N THR A 115 -15.14 -28.13 -28.31
CA THR A 115 -16.15 -27.78 -27.29
C THR A 115 -15.68 -27.87 -25.85
N LYS A 116 -14.56 -28.55 -25.59
CA LYS A 116 -14.10 -28.89 -24.22
C LYS A 116 -13.82 -27.71 -23.31
N LEU A 117 -13.66 -26.51 -23.82
CA LEU A 117 -13.45 -25.32 -23.01
C LEU A 117 -14.75 -24.58 -22.66
N THR A 118 -15.89 -25.07 -23.17
CA THR A 118 -17.18 -24.37 -23.07
C THR A 118 -18.35 -25.31 -22.87
N ASP A 119 -18.12 -26.61 -22.66
CA ASP A 119 -19.17 -27.62 -22.50
C ASP A 119 -19.66 -27.78 -21.06
N GLY A 120 -19.03 -27.15 -20.11
CA GLY A 120 -19.35 -27.21 -18.68
C GLY A 120 -18.81 -28.47 -17.98
N ILE A 121 -17.94 -29.26 -18.65
CA ILE A 121 -17.37 -30.49 -18.10
C ILE A 121 -15.99 -30.21 -17.54
N THR A 122 -15.84 -30.26 -16.23
CA THR A 122 -14.61 -29.97 -15.54
C THR A 122 -13.76 -31.22 -15.28
N TYR A 123 -12.48 -31.02 -14.99
CA TYR A 123 -11.59 -32.10 -14.55
C TYR A 123 -12.11 -32.78 -13.27
N GLU A 124 -12.71 -32.04 -12.37
CA GLU A 124 -13.32 -32.57 -11.15
C GLU A 124 -14.48 -33.54 -11.43
N SER A 125 -15.23 -33.27 -12.49
CA SER A 125 -16.40 -34.08 -12.86
C SER A 125 -16.05 -35.27 -13.75
N ASN A 126 -15.03 -35.17 -14.60
CA ASN A 126 -14.75 -36.20 -15.63
C ASN A 126 -13.24 -36.52 -15.79
N GLY A 127 -12.40 -36.10 -14.89
CA GLY A 127 -10.98 -36.39 -14.91
C GLY A 127 -10.27 -35.92 -16.18
N LYS A 128 -9.25 -36.64 -16.61
CA LYS A 128 -8.40 -36.27 -17.75
C LYS A 128 -9.13 -36.15 -19.09
N SER A 129 -10.30 -36.74 -19.24
CA SER A 129 -11.08 -36.67 -20.49
C SER A 129 -11.63 -35.25 -20.76
N ALA A 130 -11.81 -34.44 -19.71
CA ALA A 130 -12.27 -33.07 -19.84
C ALA A 130 -11.12 -32.12 -20.33
N LEU A 131 -9.86 -32.52 -20.22
CA LEU A 131 -8.72 -31.67 -20.54
C LEU A 131 -8.45 -31.53 -22.03
N THR A 132 -8.12 -30.32 -22.45
CA THR A 132 -7.45 -30.04 -23.74
C THR A 132 -6.09 -29.43 -23.50
N GLN A 133 -5.17 -29.63 -24.45
CA GLN A 133 -3.79 -29.11 -24.33
C GLN A 133 -3.35 -28.45 -25.63
N SER A 134 -2.70 -27.31 -25.51
CA SER A 134 -2.02 -26.63 -26.62
C SER A 134 -0.58 -26.32 -26.25
N ARG A 135 0.30 -26.34 -27.27
CA ARG A 135 1.71 -25.96 -27.15
C ARG A 135 2.00 -24.66 -27.87
N ALA A 136 2.95 -23.92 -27.34
CA ALA A 136 3.33 -22.63 -27.88
C ALA A 136 3.82 -22.75 -29.35
N SER A 137 3.21 -21.98 -30.22
CA SER A 137 3.64 -21.79 -31.61
C SER A 137 3.59 -20.32 -32.03
N VAL A 138 3.15 -19.46 -31.16
CA VAL A 138 3.00 -18.02 -31.43
C VAL A 138 3.99 -17.24 -30.59
N LYS A 139 4.68 -16.32 -31.26
CA LYS A 139 5.53 -15.33 -30.59
C LYS A 139 4.69 -14.11 -30.27
N ASP A 140 4.69 -13.69 -29.03
CA ASP A 140 4.03 -12.45 -28.61
C ASP A 140 4.70 -11.27 -29.30
N GLU A 141 3.93 -10.44 -29.96
CA GLU A 141 4.42 -9.28 -30.73
C GLU A 141 4.99 -8.19 -29.80
N ILE A 142 4.50 -8.11 -28.56
CA ILE A 142 4.91 -7.10 -27.58
C ILE A 142 6.13 -7.55 -26.79
N THR A 143 6.12 -8.79 -26.28
CA THR A 143 7.17 -9.30 -25.37
C THR A 143 8.23 -10.14 -26.09
N GLY A 144 7.98 -10.56 -27.33
CA GLY A 144 8.84 -11.46 -28.08
C GLY A 144 8.96 -12.87 -27.52
N LYS A 145 8.22 -13.21 -26.43
CA LYS A 145 8.23 -14.53 -25.80
C LYS A 145 7.25 -15.49 -26.47
N ASN A 146 7.57 -16.77 -26.51
CA ASN A 146 6.67 -17.80 -27.02
C ASN A 146 5.54 -18.05 -26.02
N GLY A 147 4.31 -18.12 -26.52
CA GLY A 147 3.14 -18.41 -25.71
C GLY A 147 2.04 -19.11 -26.51
N VAL A 148 0.98 -19.43 -25.82
CA VAL A 148 -0.23 -20.01 -26.39
C VAL A 148 -1.32 -18.95 -26.35
N THR A 149 -2.05 -18.77 -27.43
CA THR A 149 -3.18 -17.85 -27.51
C THR A 149 -4.46 -18.64 -27.82
N MET A 150 -5.56 -18.25 -27.20
CA MET A 150 -6.89 -18.77 -27.47
C MET A 150 -7.87 -17.62 -27.71
N ASP A 151 -8.61 -17.70 -28.79
CA ASP A 151 -9.69 -16.76 -29.11
C ASP A 151 -11.05 -17.46 -28.96
N MET A 152 -11.96 -16.81 -28.25
CA MET A 152 -13.34 -17.26 -28.07
C MET A 152 -14.30 -16.28 -28.73
N ASP A 153 -15.27 -16.80 -29.50
CA ASP A 153 -16.38 -16.01 -30.05
C ASP A 153 -17.66 -16.27 -29.26
N LEU A 154 -18.15 -15.29 -28.55
CA LEU A 154 -19.40 -15.35 -27.76
C LEU A 154 -20.63 -15.32 -28.64
N GLY A 155 -20.49 -15.30 -29.98
CA GLY A 155 -21.57 -15.32 -30.96
C GLY A 155 -22.29 -13.98 -31.13
N LYS A 156 -22.27 -13.11 -30.14
CA LYS A 156 -22.88 -11.78 -30.14
C LYS A 156 -22.14 -10.84 -29.23
N VAL A 157 -22.40 -9.55 -29.36
CA VAL A 157 -21.86 -8.55 -28.42
C VAL A 157 -22.55 -8.73 -27.06
N CYS A 158 -21.75 -8.95 -26.04
CA CYS A 158 -22.14 -9.14 -24.63
C CYS A 158 -21.50 -8.08 -23.74
N ASN A 159 -22.07 -7.86 -22.56
CA ASN A 159 -21.44 -7.09 -21.51
C ASN A 159 -20.60 -8.04 -20.65
N VAL A 160 -19.29 -8.06 -20.87
CA VAL A 160 -18.33 -8.96 -20.21
C VAL A 160 -17.71 -8.26 -19.01
N SER A 161 -17.61 -8.97 -17.89
CA SER A 161 -16.96 -8.45 -16.65
C SER A 161 -15.93 -9.40 -16.06
N GLU A 162 -15.93 -10.68 -16.43
CA GLU A 162 -15.09 -11.66 -15.75
C GLU A 162 -14.68 -12.80 -16.67
N VAL A 163 -13.44 -13.25 -16.57
CA VAL A 163 -12.93 -14.46 -17.22
C VAL A 163 -12.18 -15.29 -16.18
N ILE A 164 -12.59 -16.56 -16.02
CA ILE A 164 -12.00 -17.49 -15.04
C ILE A 164 -11.68 -18.80 -15.72
N PHE A 165 -10.55 -19.41 -15.38
CA PHE A 165 -10.16 -20.73 -15.85
C PHE A 165 -9.13 -21.38 -14.92
N GLY A 166 -9.10 -22.71 -14.94
CA GLY A 166 -8.10 -23.54 -14.26
C GLY A 166 -7.03 -24.04 -15.21
N LEU A 167 -5.77 -24.09 -14.79
CA LEU A 167 -4.69 -24.72 -15.54
C LEU A 167 -4.20 -25.96 -14.81
N TYR A 168 -3.98 -27.03 -15.57
CA TYR A 168 -3.58 -28.38 -15.09
C TYR A 168 -2.24 -28.80 -15.71
N SER A 169 -1.23 -27.99 -15.59
CA SER A 169 0.07 -28.20 -16.20
C SER A 169 1.17 -28.43 -15.16
N SER A 170 2.25 -29.05 -15.56
CA SER A 170 3.48 -29.08 -14.76
C SER A 170 4.27 -27.76 -14.82
N SER A 171 3.89 -26.88 -15.74
CA SER A 171 4.49 -25.57 -15.95
C SER A 171 3.36 -24.55 -16.07
N TYR A 172 3.21 -23.71 -15.07
CA TYR A 172 2.19 -22.68 -15.04
C TYR A 172 2.76 -21.36 -15.57
N PRO A 173 2.01 -20.62 -16.42
CA PRO A 173 2.40 -19.26 -16.74
C PRO A 173 2.34 -18.39 -15.50
N GLU A 174 3.36 -17.59 -15.29
CA GLU A 174 3.34 -16.61 -14.21
C GLU A 174 2.25 -15.55 -14.46
N ARG A 175 1.98 -15.29 -15.72
CA ARG A 175 1.04 -14.28 -16.19
C ARG A 175 0.15 -14.80 -17.31
N VAL A 176 -1.09 -14.33 -17.31
CA VAL A 176 -2.06 -14.49 -18.38
C VAL A 176 -2.68 -13.14 -18.68
N THR A 177 -2.74 -12.74 -19.94
CA THR A 177 -3.42 -11.52 -20.37
C THR A 177 -4.74 -11.86 -21.04
N VAL A 178 -5.80 -11.15 -20.68
CA VAL A 178 -7.11 -11.28 -21.30
C VAL A 178 -7.44 -10.00 -22.05
N ARG A 179 -7.80 -10.13 -23.32
CA ARG A 179 -8.22 -9.04 -24.19
C ARG A 179 -9.62 -9.26 -24.71
N TYR A 180 -10.27 -8.19 -25.13
CA TYR A 180 -11.60 -8.24 -25.73
C TYR A 180 -11.64 -7.44 -27.04
N SER A 181 -12.58 -7.83 -27.91
CA SER A 181 -12.78 -7.18 -29.17
C SER A 181 -14.26 -7.25 -29.60
N LEU A 182 -14.69 -6.28 -30.42
CA LEU A 182 -15.98 -6.29 -31.08
C LEU A 182 -15.94 -6.96 -32.46
N ASP A 183 -14.81 -6.95 -33.14
CA ASP A 183 -14.65 -7.29 -34.55
C ASP A 183 -13.56 -8.34 -34.83
N ASN A 184 -12.89 -8.85 -33.78
CA ASN A 184 -11.75 -9.78 -33.87
C ASN A 184 -10.50 -9.20 -34.58
N ARG A 185 -10.38 -7.87 -34.64
CA ARG A 185 -9.27 -7.16 -35.25
C ARG A 185 -8.64 -6.18 -34.27
N ASP A 186 -9.45 -5.30 -33.72
CA ASP A 186 -9.02 -4.31 -32.75
C ASP A 186 -9.23 -4.85 -31.33
N TRP A 187 -8.14 -5.01 -30.59
CA TRP A 187 -8.13 -5.63 -29.26
C TRP A 187 -7.79 -4.61 -28.17
N SER A 188 -8.63 -4.59 -27.16
CA SER A 188 -8.41 -3.82 -25.91
C SER A 188 -8.16 -4.77 -24.76
N ASP A 189 -7.42 -4.29 -23.75
CA ASP A 189 -7.13 -5.10 -22.57
C ASP A 189 -8.35 -5.17 -21.65
N LEU A 190 -8.75 -6.40 -21.32
CA LEU A 190 -9.73 -6.67 -20.24
C LEU A 190 -9.02 -6.64 -18.89
N GLY A 191 -7.82 -7.18 -18.83
CA GLY A 191 -7.00 -7.26 -17.65
C GLY A 191 -6.00 -8.40 -17.71
N GLN A 192 -5.31 -8.59 -16.60
CA GLN A 192 -4.30 -9.62 -16.47
C GLN A 192 -4.49 -10.40 -15.16
N SER A 193 -4.10 -11.65 -15.15
CA SER A 193 -4.11 -12.50 -13.98
C SER A 193 -2.75 -13.16 -13.78
N TYR A 194 -2.38 -13.34 -12.52
CA TYR A 194 -1.18 -14.04 -12.11
C TYR A 194 -1.51 -15.40 -11.55
N MET A 195 -0.54 -16.29 -11.66
CA MET A 195 -0.59 -17.59 -11.01
C MET A 195 -0.83 -17.43 -9.52
N ARG A 196 -1.87 -18.07 -9.01
CA ARG A 196 -2.20 -18.09 -7.59
C ARG A 196 -2.21 -19.52 -7.08
N THR A 197 -1.43 -19.72 -6.04
CA THR A 197 -1.43 -20.99 -5.34
C THR A 197 -2.63 -21.04 -4.42
N TYR A 198 -3.53 -21.94 -4.67
CA TYR A 198 -4.55 -22.30 -3.69
C TYR A 198 -3.87 -23.04 -2.54
N SER A 199 -3.94 -22.50 -1.33
CA SER A 199 -3.45 -23.18 -0.13
C SER A 199 -4.54 -24.05 0.48
N GLY A 200 -5.12 -24.94 -0.33
CA GLY A 200 -5.94 -26.02 0.16
C GLY A 200 -5.23 -27.32 -0.11
N LYS A 201 -5.49 -28.35 0.65
CA LYS A 201 -5.05 -29.73 0.42
C LYS A 201 -5.55 -30.33 -0.89
N ALA A 202 -6.05 -29.55 -1.83
CA ALA A 202 -6.35 -30.01 -3.18
C ALA A 202 -5.03 -30.44 -3.83
N GLN A 203 -4.70 -31.65 -3.65
CA GLN A 203 -3.53 -32.33 -4.18
C GLN A 203 -3.49 -32.41 -5.70
N SER A 204 -4.45 -31.91 -6.37
CA SER A 204 -4.46 -31.80 -7.81
C SER A 204 -4.13 -30.38 -8.20
N VAL A 205 -3.04 -30.13 -8.49
CA VAL A 205 -2.30 -29.53 -9.59
C VAL A 205 -3.07 -28.51 -10.45
N SER A 206 -4.19 -27.99 -10.02
CA SER A 206 -4.86 -26.88 -10.70
C SER A 206 -4.47 -25.53 -10.09
N LYS A 207 -4.12 -24.61 -10.96
CA LYS A 207 -3.93 -23.21 -10.60
C LYS A 207 -5.04 -22.39 -11.25
N MET A 208 -5.74 -21.59 -10.46
CA MET A 208 -6.82 -20.76 -10.95
C MET A 208 -6.30 -19.39 -11.38
N TYR A 209 -6.86 -18.91 -12.46
CA TYR A 209 -6.63 -17.58 -13.00
C TYR A 209 -7.97 -16.87 -13.14
N SER A 210 -8.00 -15.61 -12.80
CA SER A 210 -9.20 -14.80 -13.00
C SER A 210 -8.84 -13.37 -13.36
N VAL A 211 -9.58 -12.84 -14.31
CA VAL A 211 -9.61 -11.41 -14.62
C VAL A 211 -11.02 -10.94 -14.38
N THR A 212 -11.19 -10.05 -13.44
CA THR A 212 -12.51 -9.57 -13.01
C THR A 212 -12.51 -8.05 -12.96
N ARG A 213 -13.57 -7.46 -13.52
CA ARG A 213 -13.83 -6.04 -13.51
C ARG A 213 -15.12 -5.73 -12.75
N PRO A 214 -15.19 -4.60 -12.09
CA PRO A 214 -16.43 -4.13 -11.46
C PRO A 214 -17.42 -3.54 -12.48
N ASP A 215 -16.89 -3.03 -13.59
CA ASP A 215 -17.66 -2.58 -14.76
C ASP A 215 -17.77 -3.68 -15.82
N THR A 216 -18.58 -3.46 -16.82
CA THR A 216 -18.65 -4.33 -17.98
C THR A 216 -18.04 -3.65 -19.21
N VAL A 217 -17.43 -4.46 -20.06
CA VAL A 217 -17.02 -4.03 -21.39
C VAL A 217 -17.86 -4.71 -22.45
N LYS A 218 -18.15 -4.02 -23.53
CA LYS A 218 -18.84 -4.63 -24.70
C LYS A 218 -17.83 -5.43 -25.50
N ALA A 219 -18.06 -6.74 -25.56
CA ALA A 219 -17.22 -7.68 -26.28
C ALA A 219 -18.03 -8.74 -27.01
N ARG A 220 -17.61 -9.12 -28.21
CA ARG A 220 -18.00 -10.35 -28.87
C ARG A 220 -16.92 -11.40 -28.80
N TYR A 221 -15.67 -10.95 -28.84
CA TYR A 221 -14.49 -11.83 -28.81
C TYR A 221 -13.71 -11.62 -27.54
N VAL A 222 -13.22 -12.72 -26.97
CA VAL A 222 -12.32 -12.73 -25.82
C VAL A 222 -11.07 -13.51 -26.21
N ARG A 223 -9.90 -12.89 -26.03
CA ARG A 223 -8.60 -13.49 -26.28
C ARG A 223 -7.87 -13.70 -24.97
N ILE A 224 -7.34 -14.90 -24.76
CA ILE A 224 -6.49 -15.22 -23.63
C ILE A 224 -5.11 -15.54 -24.16
N TYR A 225 -4.11 -14.80 -23.68
CA TYR A 225 -2.71 -15.06 -23.96
C TYR A 225 -2.03 -15.67 -22.75
N PHE A 226 -1.55 -16.90 -22.91
CA PHE A 226 -0.85 -17.67 -21.89
C PHE A 226 0.66 -17.62 -22.17
N TYR A 227 1.40 -16.98 -21.29
CA TYR A 227 2.87 -16.90 -21.37
C TYR A 227 3.53 -18.22 -20.94
N ALA A 228 3.19 -19.28 -21.57
CA ALA A 228 3.67 -20.65 -21.27
C ALA A 228 3.94 -21.45 -22.54
N ALA A 229 4.91 -22.37 -22.45
CA ALA A 229 5.23 -23.28 -23.53
C ALA A 229 4.14 -24.32 -23.79
N THR A 230 3.37 -24.67 -22.78
CA THR A 230 2.28 -25.64 -22.84
C THR A 230 1.18 -25.23 -21.89
N VAL A 231 -0.07 -25.27 -22.36
CA VAL A 231 -1.26 -24.97 -21.58
C VAL A 231 -2.16 -26.19 -21.60
N THR A 232 -2.60 -26.65 -20.43
CA THR A 232 -3.60 -27.68 -20.25
C THR A 232 -4.72 -27.13 -19.38
N THR A 233 -5.93 -27.15 -19.88
CA THR A 233 -7.12 -26.60 -19.20
C THR A 233 -8.36 -27.43 -19.55
N ASP A 234 -9.41 -27.30 -18.78
CA ASP A 234 -10.68 -27.98 -18.96
C ASP A 234 -11.79 -27.05 -19.41
N GLU A 235 -11.99 -25.95 -18.70
CA GLU A 235 -13.11 -25.06 -18.92
C GLU A 235 -12.65 -23.58 -18.81
N ILE A 236 -13.22 -22.73 -19.64
CA ILE A 236 -13.01 -21.27 -19.58
C ILE A 236 -14.34 -20.58 -19.40
N TYR A 237 -14.52 -19.97 -18.26
CA TYR A 237 -15.74 -19.25 -17.93
C TYR A 237 -15.58 -17.77 -18.27
N VAL A 238 -16.43 -17.28 -19.17
CA VAL A 238 -16.63 -15.84 -19.42
C VAL A 238 -17.97 -15.44 -18.83
N TYR A 239 -17.95 -14.53 -17.88
CA TYR A 239 -19.14 -14.03 -17.23
C TYR A 239 -19.39 -12.56 -17.55
N GLY A 240 -20.65 -12.21 -17.48
CA GLY A 240 -21.10 -10.84 -17.65
C GLY A 240 -22.53 -10.66 -17.13
N CYS A 241 -23.23 -9.69 -17.69
CA CYS A 241 -24.61 -9.41 -17.31
C CYS A 241 -25.44 -8.87 -18.49
N ASN A 242 -26.76 -8.82 -18.33
CA ASN A 242 -27.65 -8.32 -19.38
C ASN A 242 -27.52 -6.82 -19.63
N ASN A 243 -27.30 -6.05 -18.58
CA ASN A 243 -27.19 -4.60 -18.64
C ASN A 243 -25.75 -4.16 -18.57
N GLU A 244 -25.45 -3.02 -19.17
CA GLU A 244 -24.17 -2.35 -19.01
C GLU A 244 -24.03 -1.88 -17.57
N VAL A 245 -22.90 -2.18 -16.95
CA VAL A 245 -22.53 -1.70 -15.62
C VAL A 245 -21.34 -0.76 -15.80
N THR A 246 -21.55 0.49 -15.45
CA THR A 246 -20.45 1.44 -15.29
C THR A 246 -20.10 1.46 -13.81
N ALA A 247 -18.88 1.10 -13.47
CA ALA A 247 -18.38 1.36 -12.15
C ALA A 247 -17.86 2.79 -12.17
N ASP A 248 -18.41 3.62 -11.31
CA ASP A 248 -17.77 4.87 -10.93
C ASP A 248 -16.54 4.53 -10.07
N TYR A 249 -15.54 3.95 -10.72
CA TYR A 249 -14.20 3.87 -10.20
C TYR A 249 -13.50 5.18 -10.50
N GLU A 250 -13.86 6.20 -9.79
CA GLU A 250 -12.89 7.23 -9.56
C GLU A 250 -11.84 6.63 -8.63
N PHE A 251 -10.74 6.18 -9.22
CA PHE A 251 -9.49 6.08 -8.48
C PHE A 251 -9.32 7.42 -7.78
N ILE A 252 -9.08 7.37 -6.48
CA ILE A 252 -8.67 8.55 -5.78
C ILE A 252 -7.31 8.90 -6.35
N SER A 253 -7.33 9.73 -7.38
CA SER A 253 -6.10 10.25 -7.92
C SER A 253 -5.48 11.09 -6.81
N SER A 254 -4.16 11.12 -6.78
CA SER A 254 -3.38 11.97 -5.88
C SER A 254 -3.83 13.45 -5.88
N ASN A 255 -4.57 13.86 -6.88
CA ASN A 255 -5.11 15.21 -7.00
C ASN A 255 -6.35 15.47 -6.12
N ASN A 256 -7.00 14.41 -5.61
CA ASN A 256 -8.15 14.53 -4.69
C ASN A 256 -7.71 14.35 -3.23
N ARG A 257 -6.59 14.92 -2.86
CA ARG A 257 -6.15 14.91 -1.47
C ARG A 257 -7.06 15.78 -0.64
N VAL A 258 -7.65 15.17 0.36
CA VAL A 258 -8.29 15.93 1.42
C VAL A 258 -7.20 16.32 2.41
N SER A 259 -6.85 17.56 2.42
CA SER A 259 -5.90 18.16 3.36
C SER A 259 -6.69 18.77 4.51
N TYR A 260 -6.75 18.10 5.69
CA TYR A 260 -7.41 18.63 6.88
C TYR A 260 -6.43 19.43 7.73
N SER A 261 -6.83 20.59 8.17
CA SER A 261 -6.17 21.28 9.26
C SER A 261 -6.81 20.83 10.58
N ASN A 262 -6.09 20.07 11.39
CA ASN A 262 -6.51 19.78 12.75
C ASN A 262 -6.30 21.00 13.61
N ILE A 263 -7.36 21.77 13.82
CA ILE A 263 -7.33 23.02 14.58
C ILE A 263 -7.39 22.82 16.10
N ALA A 264 -7.70 21.60 16.57
CA ALA A 264 -7.62 21.24 17.98
C ALA A 264 -6.18 20.98 18.45
N ARG A 265 -5.24 20.81 17.51
CA ARG A 265 -3.85 20.53 17.83
C ARG A 265 -3.23 21.56 18.76
N ASP A 266 -2.68 21.09 19.89
CA ASP A 266 -2.09 21.92 20.95
C ASP A 266 -3.06 23.01 21.51
N ASN A 267 -4.34 22.93 21.18
CA ASN A 267 -5.40 23.77 21.70
C ASN A 267 -6.16 23.07 22.81
N LYS A 268 -7.15 23.77 23.37
CA LYS A 268 -7.89 23.29 24.53
C LYS A 268 -9.11 22.50 24.08
N VAL A 269 -9.17 21.23 24.47
CA VAL A 269 -10.38 20.44 24.44
C VAL A 269 -10.80 20.16 25.88
N TYR A 270 -12.06 20.30 26.15
CA TYR A 270 -12.65 20.11 27.48
C TYR A 270 -13.50 18.85 27.47
N ILE A 271 -13.51 18.14 28.63
CA ILE A 271 -14.49 17.09 28.87
C ILE A 271 -15.63 17.72 29.67
N ASP A 272 -16.86 17.55 29.18
CA ASP A 272 -18.15 17.99 29.73
C ASP A 272 -18.49 19.49 29.63
N SER A 273 -17.57 20.43 29.77
CA SER A 273 -17.88 21.85 29.58
C SER A 273 -16.64 22.71 29.46
N HIS A 274 -16.79 23.89 28.85
CA HIS A 274 -15.73 24.90 28.76
C HIS A 274 -15.31 25.48 30.11
N ASP A 275 -16.07 25.22 31.18
CA ASP A 275 -15.78 25.68 32.54
C ASP A 275 -14.82 24.73 33.29
N GLY A 276 -14.50 23.58 32.69
CA GLY A 276 -13.57 22.58 33.23
C GLY A 276 -12.10 22.89 32.97
N GLU A 277 -11.21 22.06 33.48
CA GLU A 277 -9.81 22.08 33.08
C GLU A 277 -9.65 21.47 31.65
N ALA A 278 -8.90 22.17 30.79
CA ALA A 278 -8.58 21.65 29.49
C ALA A 278 -7.71 20.41 29.60
N VAL A 279 -8.02 19.37 28.82
CA VAL A 279 -7.31 18.10 28.86
C VAL A 279 -6.30 18.08 27.71
N HIS A 280 -5.11 18.60 27.97
CA HIS A 280 -4.06 18.76 26.95
C HIS A 280 -3.61 17.45 26.28
N ILE A 281 -3.69 16.32 27.00
CA ILE A 281 -3.33 15.02 26.42
C ILE A 281 -4.26 14.57 25.29
N LEU A 282 -5.43 15.18 25.15
CA LEU A 282 -6.38 14.89 24.07
C LEU A 282 -6.05 15.62 22.78
N THR A 283 -5.08 16.53 22.79
CA THR A 283 -4.72 17.35 21.60
C THR A 283 -3.23 17.41 21.35
N ASP A 284 -2.44 16.67 22.10
CA ASP A 284 -0.97 16.67 21.98
C ASP A 284 -0.45 15.76 20.82
N GLY A 285 -1.35 15.03 20.15
CA GLY A 285 -1.05 14.10 19.06
C GLY A 285 -0.47 12.77 19.53
N ALA A 286 -0.53 12.52 20.81
CA ALA A 286 -0.02 11.28 21.40
C ALA A 286 -1.17 10.31 21.63
N PHE A 287 -1.40 9.40 20.70
CA PHE A 287 -2.49 8.40 20.77
C PHE A 287 -2.33 7.33 21.88
N TYR A 288 -1.42 7.51 22.81
CA TYR A 288 -1.04 6.55 23.85
C TYR A 288 -1.12 7.11 25.28
N LYS A 289 -1.42 8.38 25.43
CA LYS A 289 -1.78 9.00 26.71
C LYS A 289 -3.29 9.03 26.80
N TYR A 290 -3.83 8.68 27.93
CA TYR A 290 -5.27 8.50 28.07
C TYR A 290 -5.84 9.35 29.19
N ALA A 291 -7.00 9.95 28.95
CA ALA A 291 -7.89 10.52 29.94
C ALA A 291 -9.04 9.56 30.17
N ASP A 292 -9.40 9.32 31.45
CA ASP A 292 -10.60 8.56 31.81
C ASP A 292 -11.86 9.32 31.38
N LEU A 293 -12.81 8.61 30.80
CA LEU A 293 -14.09 9.17 30.39
C LEU A 293 -15.22 8.75 31.37
N PRO A 294 -16.20 9.64 31.61
CA PRO A 294 -17.43 9.26 32.31
C PRO A 294 -18.29 8.32 31.44
N GLU A 295 -19.34 7.73 32.04
CA GLU A 295 -20.31 6.90 31.32
C GLU A 295 -21.07 7.67 30.23
N SER A 296 -21.27 8.97 30.42
CA SER A 296 -21.74 9.87 29.37
C SER A 296 -21.08 11.24 29.54
N GLY A 297 -20.80 11.92 28.45
CA GLY A 297 -20.13 13.21 28.46
C GLY A 297 -19.97 13.82 27.08
N SER A 298 -19.12 14.82 27.00
CA SER A 298 -18.82 15.48 25.73
C SER A 298 -17.37 15.95 25.64
N PHE A 299 -16.86 15.99 24.42
CA PHE A 299 -15.64 16.74 24.06
C PHE A 299 -16.06 18.09 23.48
N ALA A 300 -15.62 19.16 24.09
CA ALA A 300 -15.95 20.50 23.66
C ALA A 300 -14.69 21.25 23.21
N PHE A 301 -14.76 21.85 22.02
CA PHE A 301 -13.73 22.69 21.45
C PHE A 301 -14.32 24.04 21.06
N ALA A 302 -13.60 25.11 21.36
CA ALA A 302 -13.98 26.48 20.96
C ALA A 302 -12.82 27.13 20.19
N SER A 303 -13.15 27.78 19.09
CA SER A 303 -12.25 28.61 18.29
C SER A 303 -12.38 30.07 18.71
N ASP A 304 -11.31 30.85 18.62
CA ASP A 304 -11.30 32.29 18.92
C ASP A 304 -12.04 33.15 17.86
N ALA A 305 -12.40 32.56 16.74
CA ALA A 305 -13.15 33.19 15.65
C ALA A 305 -13.92 32.11 14.86
N PRO A 306 -14.99 32.48 14.14
CA PRO A 306 -15.72 31.54 13.29
C PRO A 306 -14.80 30.85 12.29
N VAL A 307 -14.93 29.52 12.20
CA VAL A 307 -14.21 28.66 11.26
C VAL A 307 -15.19 27.74 10.55
N SER A 308 -14.83 27.28 9.36
CA SER A 308 -15.61 26.27 8.66
C SER A 308 -15.19 24.91 9.15
N PHE A 309 -15.99 24.30 10.02
CA PHE A 309 -15.79 22.95 10.51
C PHE A 309 -16.27 21.95 9.45
N CYS A 310 -15.49 20.90 9.20
CA CYS A 310 -15.83 19.86 8.21
C CYS A 310 -15.74 18.43 8.77
N GLY A 311 -15.31 18.25 10.01
CA GLY A 311 -15.24 16.95 10.64
C GLY A 311 -14.50 16.96 11.97
N ALA A 312 -14.42 15.78 12.56
CA ALA A 312 -13.68 15.52 13.79
C ALA A 312 -13.24 14.06 13.88
N SER A 313 -12.35 13.73 14.82
CA SER A 313 -12.12 12.36 15.22
C SER A 313 -11.83 12.24 16.71
N VAL A 314 -12.15 11.09 17.29
CA VAL A 314 -11.85 10.74 18.67
C VAL A 314 -11.22 9.35 18.70
N THR A 315 -10.02 9.26 19.25
CA THR A 315 -9.33 7.98 19.49
C THR A 315 -9.50 7.56 20.94
N TYR A 316 -9.98 6.35 21.19
CA TYR A 316 -10.36 5.88 22.51
C TYR A 316 -10.10 4.38 22.70
N LYS A 317 -10.11 3.94 23.96
CA LYS A 317 -10.15 2.52 24.40
C LYS A 317 -11.43 2.29 25.17
N GLY A 318 -12.00 1.10 25.06
CA GLY A 318 -13.26 0.74 25.71
C GLY A 318 -14.39 0.71 24.71
N LYS A 319 -15.61 1.01 25.13
CA LYS A 319 -16.76 0.89 24.25
C LYS A 319 -17.69 2.10 24.37
N ILE A 320 -17.78 2.83 23.28
CA ILE A 320 -18.74 3.93 23.14
C ILE A 320 -19.96 3.43 22.33
N THR A 321 -21.14 3.72 22.80
CA THR A 321 -22.40 3.20 22.25
C THR A 321 -23.14 4.18 21.38
N SER A 322 -22.95 5.48 21.61
CA SER A 322 -23.55 6.52 20.79
C SER A 322 -22.67 7.77 20.70
N TRP A 323 -22.88 8.50 19.62
CA TRP A 323 -22.22 9.74 19.31
C TRP A 323 -23.20 10.73 18.71
N ASP A 324 -23.14 11.99 19.17
CA ASP A 324 -23.83 13.13 18.56
C ASP A 324 -22.88 14.31 18.42
N VAL A 325 -22.95 15.03 17.32
CA VAL A 325 -22.08 16.19 17.06
C VAL A 325 -22.91 17.45 16.87
N PHE A 326 -22.49 18.52 17.51
CA PHE A 326 -23.11 19.81 17.47
C PHE A 326 -22.11 20.89 17.07
N CYS A 327 -22.58 21.87 16.30
CA CYS A 327 -21.86 23.08 15.97
C CYS A 327 -22.72 24.27 16.44
N ASP A 328 -22.18 25.12 17.36
CA ASP A 328 -22.89 26.22 17.99
C ASP A 328 -24.28 25.81 18.51
N ASP A 329 -24.31 24.75 19.33
CA ASP A 329 -25.51 24.16 19.93
C ASP A 329 -26.56 23.59 18.95
N LYS A 330 -26.23 23.50 17.67
CA LYS A 330 -27.09 22.88 16.66
C LYS A 330 -26.55 21.55 16.24
N PRO A 331 -27.38 20.50 16.16
CA PRO A 331 -26.95 19.24 15.63
C PRO A 331 -26.45 19.40 14.19
N VAL A 332 -25.32 18.74 13.86
CA VAL A 332 -24.84 18.71 12.49
C VAL A 332 -25.72 17.82 11.65
N GLU A 333 -26.07 18.27 10.46
CA GLU A 333 -26.86 17.49 9.51
C GLU A 333 -25.92 16.61 8.68
N ASN A 334 -26.45 15.51 8.15
CA ASN A 334 -25.70 14.55 7.32
C ASN A 334 -24.44 13.98 8.01
N LEU A 335 -24.51 13.83 9.35
CA LEU A 335 -23.41 13.25 10.11
C LEU A 335 -23.14 11.81 9.67
N LEU A 336 -21.92 11.57 9.21
CA LEU A 336 -21.39 10.26 8.94
C LEU A 336 -20.40 9.89 10.03
N ILE A 337 -20.63 8.76 10.69
CA ILE A 337 -19.73 8.24 11.72
C ILE A 337 -19.06 7.00 11.19
N TYR A 338 -17.74 6.97 11.35
CA TYR A 338 -16.90 5.90 10.90
C TYR A 338 -16.01 5.45 12.06
N THR A 339 -15.99 4.18 12.40
CA THR A 339 -15.12 3.67 13.46
C THR A 339 -14.08 2.74 12.86
N ALA A 340 -12.82 3.03 13.09
CA ALA A 340 -11.68 2.22 12.68
C ALA A 340 -10.92 1.72 13.92
N ASN A 341 -10.54 0.45 13.93
CA ASN A 341 -9.70 -0.12 14.98
C ASN A 341 -8.23 0.16 14.69
N ALA A 342 -7.50 0.57 15.69
CA ALA A 342 -6.06 0.78 15.66
C ALA A 342 -5.42 0.01 16.85
N GLY A 343 -5.23 -1.28 16.68
CA GLY A 343 -4.72 -2.14 17.74
C GLY A 343 -5.66 -2.23 18.94
N SER A 344 -5.25 -1.72 20.10
CA SER A 344 -6.10 -1.65 21.29
C SER A 344 -7.01 -0.42 21.32
N ASN A 345 -6.86 0.49 20.36
CA ASN A 345 -7.64 1.71 20.27
C ASN A 345 -8.66 1.60 19.15
N GLU A 346 -9.75 2.33 19.30
CA GLU A 346 -10.69 2.65 18.24
C GLU A 346 -10.61 4.13 17.94
N THR A 347 -10.81 4.51 16.69
CA THR A 347 -10.96 5.91 16.29
C THR A 347 -12.30 6.09 15.60
N ALA A 348 -13.16 6.91 16.19
CA ALA A 348 -14.38 7.37 15.54
C ALA A 348 -14.07 8.63 14.73
N TYR A 349 -14.42 8.61 13.46
CA TYR A 349 -14.32 9.75 12.56
C TYR A 349 -15.72 10.26 12.29
N PHE A 350 -15.87 11.57 12.37
CA PHE A 350 -17.12 12.29 12.17
C PHE A 350 -16.97 13.19 10.94
N TYR A 351 -17.86 13.04 9.98
CA TYR A 351 -17.88 13.85 8.77
C TYR A 351 -19.26 14.43 8.58
N PHE A 352 -19.28 15.67 8.21
CA PHE A 352 -20.50 16.43 7.99
C PHE A 352 -20.25 17.55 6.98
N ASP A 353 -21.31 18.09 6.43
CA ASP A 353 -21.23 19.24 5.55
C ASP A 353 -20.61 20.44 6.29
N ASP A 354 -19.80 21.22 5.59
CA ASP A 354 -19.13 22.39 6.15
C ASP A 354 -20.09 23.27 6.95
N ARG A 355 -19.70 23.54 8.20
CA ARG A 355 -20.47 24.38 9.12
C ARG A 355 -19.59 25.51 9.63
N GLU A 356 -20.02 26.74 9.35
CA GLU A 356 -19.39 27.92 9.94
C GLU A 356 -19.88 28.10 11.38
N GLY A 357 -18.93 28.17 12.32
CA GLY A 357 -19.23 28.30 13.74
C GLY A 357 -17.98 28.52 14.58
N GLU A 358 -18.16 28.71 15.87
CA GLU A 358 -17.07 28.91 16.84
C GLU A 358 -16.89 27.72 17.75
N ASN A 359 -17.90 26.85 17.89
CA ASN A 359 -17.87 25.73 18.83
C ASN A 359 -18.24 24.41 18.15
N ILE A 360 -17.48 23.34 18.49
CA ILE A 360 -17.85 21.96 18.21
C ILE A 360 -17.94 21.20 19.52
N VAL A 361 -19.03 20.47 19.68
CA VAL A 361 -19.26 19.57 20.82
C VAL A 361 -19.60 18.19 20.33
N ILE A 362 -18.85 17.18 20.79
CA ILE A 362 -19.04 15.76 20.45
C ILE A 362 -19.53 15.05 21.70
N HIS A 363 -20.81 14.73 21.77
CA HIS A 363 -21.39 13.95 22.85
C HIS A 363 -21.16 12.47 22.66
N PHE A 364 -20.96 11.75 23.75
CA PHE A 364 -20.79 10.31 23.75
C PHE A 364 -21.52 9.63 24.93
N GLU A 365 -21.88 8.37 24.71
CA GLU A 365 -22.28 7.45 25.77
C GLU A 365 -21.39 6.21 25.74
N ALA A 366 -20.86 5.82 26.90
CA ALA A 366 -20.00 4.66 27.05
C ALA A 366 -20.68 3.56 27.89
N SER A 367 -20.47 2.31 27.54
CA SER A 367 -21.07 1.16 28.25
C SER A 367 -20.11 0.46 29.24
N GLU A 368 -18.85 0.83 29.23
CA GLU A 368 -17.81 0.28 30.11
C GLU A 368 -16.74 1.34 30.37
N GLN A 369 -15.79 1.07 31.24
CA GLN A 369 -14.69 2.00 31.47
C GLN A 369 -13.98 2.33 30.18
N THR A 370 -14.06 3.58 29.77
CA THR A 370 -13.55 4.08 28.49
C THR A 370 -12.54 5.19 28.77
N GLN A 371 -11.52 5.26 27.92
CA GLN A 371 -10.47 6.27 27.98
C GLN A 371 -10.28 6.86 26.58
N ALA A 372 -10.12 8.18 26.47
CA ALA A 372 -9.76 8.83 25.22
C ALA A 372 -8.28 9.24 25.19
N SER A 373 -7.66 9.18 24.02
CA SER A 373 -6.26 9.55 23.84
C SER A 373 -6.05 10.76 22.93
N GLU A 374 -6.91 10.97 21.95
CA GLU A 374 -6.78 12.11 21.02
C GLU A 374 -8.14 12.55 20.51
N VAL A 375 -8.32 13.85 20.43
CA VAL A 375 -9.45 14.49 19.80
C VAL A 375 -8.95 15.46 18.73
N GLN A 376 -9.40 15.28 17.51
CA GLN A 376 -9.05 16.14 16.40
C GLN A 376 -10.30 16.82 15.86
N ILE A 377 -10.21 18.12 15.58
CA ILE A 377 -11.29 18.91 14.98
C ILE A 377 -10.79 19.45 13.66
N TYR A 378 -11.51 19.18 12.61
CA TYR A 378 -11.10 19.52 11.25
C TYR A 378 -11.82 20.77 10.74
N ALA A 379 -11.02 21.70 10.25
CA ALA A 379 -11.53 22.92 9.62
C ALA A 379 -10.78 23.20 8.31
N GLY A 380 -11.44 23.82 7.37
CA GLY A 380 -10.90 24.09 6.04
C GLY A 380 -10.69 22.79 5.26
N THR A 381 -9.64 22.74 4.47
CA THR A 381 -9.24 21.53 3.74
C THR A 381 -8.39 20.63 4.66
N PRO A 382 -8.89 19.48 5.07
CA PRO A 382 -8.25 18.68 6.12
C PRO A 382 -6.95 17.99 5.68
N HIS A 383 -5.97 17.87 6.57
CA HIS A 383 -4.72 17.13 6.33
C HIS A 383 -4.73 15.82 7.10
N ILE A 384 -4.90 14.72 6.37
CA ILE A 384 -4.88 13.37 6.94
C ILE A 384 -3.49 12.79 6.82
N PRO A 385 -2.90 12.24 7.90
CA PRO A 385 -1.63 11.55 7.80
C PRO A 385 -1.79 10.26 7.01
N VAL A 386 -1.40 10.29 5.75
CA VAL A 386 -1.38 9.13 4.87
C VAL A 386 0.05 8.83 4.43
N VAL A 387 0.35 7.53 4.27
CA VAL A 387 1.62 7.12 3.68
C VAL A 387 1.64 7.53 2.21
N ARG A 388 2.57 8.40 1.87
CA ARG A 388 2.68 8.95 0.51
C ARG A 388 3.65 8.19 -0.38
N GLY A 389 4.35 7.20 0.15
CA GLY A 389 5.30 6.40 -0.59
C GLY A 389 6.17 5.54 0.29
N GLY A 390 7.23 5.01 -0.27
CA GLY A 390 8.21 4.28 0.50
C GLY A 390 9.37 3.75 -0.30
N PHE A 391 10.25 3.12 0.42
CA PHE A 391 11.47 2.54 -0.10
C PHE A 391 11.25 1.17 -0.72
N VAL A 392 12.08 0.87 -1.72
CA VAL A 392 12.27 -0.45 -2.31
C VAL A 392 13.75 -0.77 -2.29
N GLN A 393 14.13 -1.77 -1.49
CA GLN A 393 15.49 -2.29 -1.47
C GLN A 393 15.63 -3.42 -2.49
N LEU A 394 16.60 -3.30 -3.38
CA LEU A 394 16.82 -4.26 -4.46
C LEU A 394 18.01 -5.21 -4.19
N PHE A 395 19.00 -4.79 -3.39
CA PHE A 395 20.26 -5.51 -3.20
C PHE A 395 20.42 -6.31 -1.91
N THR A 396 19.78 -5.92 -0.85
CA THR A 396 20.11 -6.48 0.46
C THR A 396 19.62 -7.89 0.61
N GLY A 397 20.19 -8.67 1.54
CA GLY A 397 19.89 -10.09 1.82
C GLY A 397 18.41 -10.47 1.97
N MET A 398 17.57 -9.55 1.61
CA MET A 398 16.14 -9.69 1.41
C MET A 398 15.75 -10.00 -0.05
N SER A 399 16.73 -10.41 -0.85
CA SER A 399 16.60 -10.82 -2.27
C SER A 399 15.46 -11.80 -2.56
N SER A 400 15.02 -12.55 -1.55
CA SER A 400 13.89 -13.46 -1.70
C SER A 400 12.56 -12.76 -1.98
N THR A 401 12.38 -11.51 -1.55
CA THR A 401 11.14 -10.77 -1.78
C THR A 401 11.12 -10.12 -3.16
N VAL A 402 12.26 -9.57 -3.55
CA VAL A 402 12.43 -8.99 -4.90
C VAL A 402 12.44 -10.09 -5.96
N SER A 403 12.91 -11.30 -5.62
CA SER A 403 12.86 -12.46 -6.54
C SER A 403 11.45 -12.86 -6.96
N GLU A 404 10.44 -12.48 -6.23
CA GLU A 404 9.03 -12.71 -6.60
C GLU A 404 8.49 -11.62 -7.54
N MET A 405 9.12 -10.47 -7.57
CA MET A 405 8.89 -9.42 -8.54
C MET A 405 9.71 -9.65 -9.81
N ASN A 406 9.48 -10.79 -10.42
CA ASN A 406 10.35 -11.34 -11.45
C ASN A 406 9.95 -11.00 -12.88
N SER A 407 9.07 -10.06 -13.07
CA SER A 407 8.62 -9.59 -14.38
C SER A 407 8.31 -8.09 -14.37
N GLU A 408 8.42 -7.46 -15.52
CA GLU A 408 8.02 -6.06 -15.71
C GLU A 408 6.60 -5.80 -15.21
N TYR A 409 5.72 -6.77 -15.40
CA TYR A 409 4.35 -6.63 -14.97
C TYR A 409 4.15 -6.82 -13.46
N SER A 410 4.98 -7.57 -12.78
CA SER A 410 4.95 -7.62 -11.31
C SER A 410 5.24 -6.23 -10.73
N TRP A 411 6.18 -5.51 -11.33
CA TRP A 411 6.48 -4.13 -10.97
C TRP A 411 5.31 -3.18 -11.28
N TYR A 412 4.69 -3.33 -12.44
CA TYR A 412 3.49 -2.56 -12.77
C TYR A 412 2.39 -2.73 -11.73
N LEU A 413 2.07 -3.97 -11.33
CA LEU A 413 1.07 -4.21 -10.31
C LEU A 413 1.46 -3.68 -8.94
N PHE A 414 2.72 -3.80 -8.59
CA PHE A 414 3.22 -3.29 -7.33
C PHE A 414 3.01 -1.76 -7.25
N ILE A 415 3.45 -1.04 -8.26
CA ILE A 415 3.31 0.42 -8.33
C ILE A 415 1.83 0.82 -8.42
N LYS A 416 1.03 0.05 -9.17
CA LYS A 416 -0.42 0.25 -9.22
C LYS A 416 -1.06 0.12 -7.84
N GLY A 417 -0.71 -0.89 -7.07
CA GLY A 417 -1.22 -1.06 -5.71
C GLY A 417 -0.81 0.08 -4.78
N MET A 418 0.40 0.60 -4.91
CA MET A 418 0.82 1.81 -4.19
C MET A 418 -0.04 3.01 -4.58
N ARG A 419 -0.26 3.22 -5.86
CA ARG A 419 -1.11 4.32 -6.37
C ARG A 419 -2.56 4.19 -5.91
N ASP A 420 -3.10 2.97 -5.95
CA ASP A 420 -4.47 2.67 -5.50
C ASP A 420 -4.66 3.01 -4.00
N LEU A 421 -3.60 3.04 -3.22
CA LEU A 421 -3.55 3.49 -1.83
C LEU A 421 -3.12 4.96 -1.68
N GLY A 422 -3.13 5.75 -2.75
CA GLY A 422 -2.81 7.16 -2.72
C GLY A 422 -1.33 7.50 -2.57
N MET A 423 -0.44 6.51 -2.67
CA MET A 423 1.00 6.77 -2.63
C MET A 423 1.46 7.44 -3.91
N GLU A 424 2.44 8.33 -3.80
CA GLU A 424 2.92 9.16 -4.89
C GLU A 424 4.41 9.01 -5.15
N TYR A 425 5.14 8.55 -4.14
CA TYR A 425 6.59 8.47 -4.17
C TYR A 425 7.06 7.03 -4.04
N LEU A 426 8.03 6.67 -4.87
CA LEU A 426 8.80 5.45 -4.78
C LEU A 426 10.27 5.81 -4.66
N VAL A 427 10.97 5.26 -3.69
CA VAL A 427 12.41 5.45 -3.51
C VAL A 427 13.11 4.13 -3.79
N ILE A 428 13.84 4.06 -4.88
CA ILE A 428 14.77 2.95 -5.11
C ILE A 428 15.99 3.21 -4.24
N SER A 429 16.30 2.31 -3.32
CA SER A 429 17.31 2.57 -2.30
C SER A 429 18.71 2.80 -2.88
N GLU A 430 19.14 1.98 -3.84
CA GLU A 430 20.48 2.05 -4.40
C GLU A 430 20.58 1.48 -5.83
N ALA A 431 21.50 2.03 -6.62
CA ALA A 431 21.86 1.51 -7.94
C ALA A 431 23.14 0.68 -7.93
N ALA A 432 24.02 0.94 -6.97
CA ALA A 432 25.28 0.22 -6.85
C ALA A 432 25.74 0.13 -5.39
N ASN A 433 26.55 -0.88 -5.09
CA ASN A 433 27.16 -1.08 -3.79
C ASN A 433 28.67 -1.00 -3.92
N TYR A 434 29.28 -0.01 -3.26
CA TYR A 434 30.71 0.28 -3.35
C TYR A 434 31.59 -0.85 -2.85
N ARG A 435 31.22 -1.51 -1.75
CA ARG A 435 32.03 -2.58 -1.14
C ARG A 435 31.99 -3.89 -1.94
N SER A 436 30.83 -4.31 -2.31
CA SER A 436 30.65 -5.56 -3.06
C SER A 436 30.98 -5.40 -4.55
N LYS A 437 31.08 -4.16 -5.02
CA LYS A 437 31.24 -3.85 -6.44
C LYS A 437 30.18 -4.50 -7.31
N ILE A 438 28.93 -4.44 -6.84
CA ILE A 438 27.75 -4.90 -7.54
C ILE A 438 26.93 -3.69 -7.99
N THR A 439 26.32 -3.79 -9.16
CA THR A 439 25.42 -2.76 -9.69
C THR A 439 24.18 -3.38 -10.32
N LEU A 440 23.05 -2.67 -10.26
CA LEU A 440 21.84 -2.99 -11.00
C LEU A 440 21.80 -2.34 -12.39
N LEU A 441 22.78 -1.48 -12.69
CA LEU A 441 22.93 -0.86 -14.00
C LEU A 441 23.54 -1.85 -14.97
N LYS A 442 22.84 -2.14 -16.06
CA LYS A 442 23.18 -3.18 -17.02
C LYS A 442 24.45 -2.90 -17.84
N SER A 443 24.76 -1.65 -18.03
CA SER A 443 25.88 -1.18 -18.84
C SER A 443 26.29 0.24 -18.42
N GLY A 444 27.35 0.74 -18.95
CA GLY A 444 27.83 2.11 -18.76
C GLY A 444 29.11 2.18 -17.97
N ARG A 445 29.44 3.38 -17.49
CA ARG A 445 30.69 3.70 -16.77
C ARG A 445 30.87 2.86 -15.53
N THR A 446 29.77 2.59 -14.82
CA THR A 446 29.76 1.79 -13.58
C THR A 446 30.26 0.37 -13.85
N VAL A 447 29.76 -0.27 -14.90
CA VAL A 447 30.19 -1.62 -15.32
C VAL A 447 31.64 -1.57 -15.84
N ASP A 448 31.99 -0.54 -16.63
CA ASP A 448 33.34 -0.36 -17.16
C ASP A 448 34.37 -0.09 -16.05
N ALA A 449 33.93 0.51 -14.93
CA ALA A 449 34.74 0.68 -13.72
C ALA A 449 34.91 -0.60 -12.88
N GLY A 450 34.37 -1.71 -13.34
CA GLY A 450 34.56 -3.04 -12.74
C GLY A 450 33.45 -3.48 -11.79
N TYR A 451 32.31 -2.81 -11.78
CA TYR A 451 31.14 -3.26 -11.05
C TYR A 451 30.48 -4.42 -11.80
N LYS A 452 30.10 -5.46 -11.05
CA LYS A 452 29.40 -6.59 -11.60
C LYS A 452 27.91 -6.32 -11.68
N TYR A 453 27.34 -6.40 -12.87
CA TYR A 453 25.90 -6.34 -13.03
C TYR A 453 25.21 -7.51 -12.35
N GLU A 454 24.22 -7.23 -11.54
CA GLU A 454 23.32 -8.20 -10.92
C GLU A 454 21.93 -8.07 -11.51
N GLN A 455 21.52 -9.10 -12.24
CA GLN A 455 20.19 -9.13 -12.80
C GLN A 455 19.18 -9.54 -11.74
N ILE A 456 18.18 -8.70 -11.50
CA ILE A 456 17.03 -9.08 -10.68
C ILE A 456 16.17 -10.09 -11.46
N TYR A 457 15.86 -11.20 -10.83
CA TYR A 457 15.19 -12.34 -11.45
C TYR A 457 14.03 -11.92 -12.35
N GLY A 458 14.01 -12.43 -13.59
CA GLY A 458 12.95 -12.23 -14.56
C GLY A 458 12.89 -10.86 -15.24
N CYS A 459 13.51 -9.84 -14.68
CA CYS A 459 13.64 -8.54 -15.32
C CYS A 459 14.95 -8.41 -16.06
N THR A 460 14.89 -8.06 -17.33
CA THR A 460 16.09 -7.75 -18.12
C THR A 460 16.70 -6.42 -17.66
N ASP A 461 15.85 -5.51 -17.23
CA ASP A 461 16.21 -4.21 -16.70
C ASP A 461 15.17 -3.81 -15.65
N VAL A 462 15.55 -3.81 -14.39
CA VAL A 462 14.63 -3.52 -13.28
C VAL A 462 14.25 -2.04 -13.22
N TYR A 463 15.19 -1.15 -13.56
CA TYR A 463 14.91 0.28 -13.59
C TYR A 463 13.90 0.62 -14.69
N GLU A 464 14.10 0.10 -15.90
CA GLU A 464 13.16 0.28 -17.00
C GLU A 464 11.76 -0.24 -16.64
N ALA A 465 11.69 -1.42 -15.99
CA ALA A 465 10.42 -2.01 -15.56
C ALA A 465 9.68 -1.12 -14.54
N ILE A 466 10.41 -0.59 -13.56
CA ILE A 466 9.85 0.30 -12.54
C ILE A 466 9.43 1.63 -13.15
N LEU A 467 10.31 2.26 -13.92
CA LEU A 467 10.10 3.61 -14.44
C LEU A 467 9.04 3.68 -15.53
N SER A 468 8.99 2.67 -16.42
CA SER A 468 7.90 2.58 -17.40
C SER A 468 6.53 2.44 -16.74
N ALA A 469 6.44 1.61 -15.68
CA ALA A 469 5.21 1.49 -14.90
C ALA A 469 4.87 2.78 -14.15
N ALA A 470 5.87 3.42 -13.56
CA ALA A 470 5.71 4.69 -12.86
C ALA A 470 5.27 5.83 -13.80
N ASP A 471 5.79 5.85 -15.02
CA ASP A 471 5.39 6.79 -16.08
C ASP A 471 3.91 6.66 -16.44
N GLU A 472 3.44 5.41 -16.60
CA GLU A 472 2.05 5.13 -16.93
C GLU A 472 1.11 5.51 -15.79
N LEU A 473 1.49 5.18 -14.56
CA LEU A 473 0.67 5.34 -13.37
C LEU A 473 0.81 6.70 -12.68
N GLY A 474 1.70 7.56 -13.16
CA GLY A 474 1.94 8.89 -12.59
C GLY A 474 2.58 8.85 -11.19
N MET A 475 3.51 7.92 -10.95
CA MET A 475 4.30 7.84 -9.72
C MET A 475 5.57 8.69 -9.85
N ASN A 476 5.98 9.33 -8.77
CA ASN A 476 7.26 10.02 -8.67
C ASN A 476 8.33 9.07 -8.13
N VAL A 477 9.46 8.96 -8.81
CA VAL A 477 10.53 8.02 -8.44
C VAL A 477 11.80 8.77 -8.07
N PHE A 478 12.38 8.43 -6.93
CA PHE A 478 13.74 8.81 -6.56
C PHE A 478 14.68 7.66 -6.92
N LEU A 479 15.72 7.98 -7.67
CA LEU A 479 16.77 7.04 -8.04
C LEU A 479 17.86 7.04 -6.96
N GLY A 480 17.99 5.94 -6.22
CA GLY A 480 19.07 5.77 -5.26
C GLY A 480 20.41 5.67 -5.96
N THR A 481 21.43 6.35 -5.40
CA THR A 481 22.75 6.39 -6.00
C THR A 481 23.60 5.18 -5.59
N ILE A 482 24.73 5.39 -4.94
CA ILE A 482 25.62 4.33 -4.50
C ILE A 482 25.59 4.18 -2.98
N THR A 483 25.46 2.95 -2.52
CA THR A 483 25.64 2.64 -1.11
C THR A 483 27.13 2.67 -0.79
N GLY A 484 27.50 3.49 0.19
CA GLY A 484 28.90 3.69 0.58
C GLY A 484 29.50 2.49 1.30
N ALA A 485 29.69 2.58 2.58
CA ALA A 485 30.49 1.56 3.21
C ALA A 485 29.83 0.85 4.39
N ASP A 486 29.01 1.51 5.14
CA ASP A 486 28.41 0.92 6.33
C ASP A 486 27.33 1.85 6.85
N PHE A 487 26.10 1.40 6.82
CA PHE A 487 24.98 2.16 7.31
C PHE A 487 25.08 2.46 8.82
N ALA A 488 25.68 1.55 9.57
CA ALA A 488 25.75 1.64 11.01
C ALA A 488 27.02 2.32 11.56
N ASN A 489 27.97 2.66 10.69
CA ASN A 489 29.26 3.17 11.14
C ASN A 489 29.89 4.08 10.07
N PRO A 490 29.40 5.32 9.93
CA PRO A 490 29.99 6.25 8.97
C PRO A 490 31.47 6.34 9.17
N THR A 491 32.18 5.99 8.13
CA THR A 491 33.64 5.94 8.19
C THR A 491 34.22 7.34 8.25
N THR A 492 35.25 7.51 9.08
CA THR A 492 36.16 8.64 9.02
C THR A 492 37.36 8.39 8.09
N ASN A 493 37.37 7.24 7.40
CA ASN A 493 38.42 6.91 6.45
C ASN A 493 38.24 7.73 5.17
N ILE A 494 39.06 8.75 5.03
CA ILE A 494 39.02 9.70 3.93
C ILE A 494 39.24 9.05 2.56
N ASP A 495 40.04 7.99 2.48
CA ASP A 495 40.27 7.29 1.21
C ASP A 495 39.01 6.54 0.76
N LEU A 496 38.27 5.94 1.69
CA LEU A 496 37.00 5.31 1.41
C LEU A 496 35.96 6.36 0.98
N ILE A 497 35.86 7.47 1.67
CA ILE A 497 34.95 8.58 1.34
C ILE A 497 35.24 9.09 -0.07
N ASN A 498 36.53 9.37 -0.39
CA ASN A 498 36.92 9.82 -1.72
C ASN A 498 36.63 8.77 -2.79
N GLY A 499 36.79 7.49 -2.48
CA GLY A 499 36.42 6.38 -3.37
C GLY A 499 34.92 6.32 -3.67
N VAL A 500 34.08 6.48 -2.64
CA VAL A 500 32.62 6.54 -2.81
C VAL A 500 32.23 7.77 -3.64
N ILE A 501 32.79 8.93 -3.37
CA ILE A 501 32.55 10.15 -4.16
C ILE A 501 32.93 9.95 -5.62
N HIS A 502 34.11 9.38 -5.86
CA HIS A 502 34.59 9.11 -7.22
C HIS A 502 33.66 8.14 -7.98
N ASP A 503 33.28 7.03 -7.35
CA ASP A 503 32.45 6.02 -8.01
C ASP A 503 30.99 6.46 -8.14
N SER A 504 30.52 7.35 -7.24
CA SER A 504 29.17 7.93 -7.36
C SER A 504 28.99 8.75 -8.64
N GLU A 505 30.07 9.33 -9.18
CA GLU A 505 30.02 10.03 -10.46
C GLU A 505 29.63 9.08 -11.60
N TYR A 506 30.17 7.86 -11.63
CA TYR A 506 29.82 6.87 -12.65
C TYR A 506 28.36 6.49 -12.55
N VAL A 507 27.91 6.19 -11.34
CA VAL A 507 26.52 5.75 -11.07
C VAL A 507 25.52 6.84 -11.44
N ILE A 508 25.75 8.09 -11.01
CA ILE A 508 24.84 9.21 -11.28
C ILE A 508 24.77 9.51 -12.78
N ARG A 509 25.91 9.50 -13.50
CA ARG A 509 25.92 9.73 -14.94
C ARG A 509 25.20 8.60 -15.69
N ASP A 510 25.41 7.35 -15.29
CA ASP A 510 24.73 6.21 -15.91
C ASP A 510 23.23 6.24 -15.65
N LEU A 511 22.79 6.56 -14.42
CA LEU A 511 21.37 6.74 -14.10
C LEU A 511 20.72 7.82 -14.96
N GLN A 512 21.38 8.98 -15.08
CA GLN A 512 20.87 10.09 -15.86
C GLN A 512 20.82 9.77 -17.36
N GLU A 513 21.88 9.16 -17.90
CA GLU A 513 21.95 8.83 -19.33
C GLU A 513 20.97 7.72 -19.74
N GLN A 514 20.81 6.70 -18.89
CA GLN A 514 19.97 5.55 -19.21
C GLN A 514 18.49 5.82 -18.88
N TYR A 515 18.19 6.49 -17.77
CA TYR A 515 16.83 6.59 -17.24
C TYR A 515 16.31 8.02 -17.03
N GLY A 516 17.15 9.05 -17.13
CA GLY A 516 16.74 10.45 -16.91
C GLY A 516 15.67 10.97 -17.88
N HIS A 517 15.35 10.20 -18.94
CA HIS A 517 14.32 10.54 -19.91
C HIS A 517 12.89 10.20 -19.43
N HIS A 518 12.75 9.36 -18.40
CA HIS A 518 11.45 9.02 -17.83
C HIS A 518 10.84 10.21 -17.09
N LYS A 519 9.58 10.50 -17.37
CA LYS A 519 8.87 11.61 -16.71
C LYS A 519 8.57 11.35 -15.22
N SER A 520 8.64 10.08 -14.80
CA SER A 520 8.50 9.66 -13.41
C SER A 520 9.74 9.93 -12.57
N VAL A 521 10.90 10.14 -13.16
CA VAL A 521 12.11 10.50 -12.42
C VAL A 521 11.93 11.87 -11.77
N TYR A 522 11.63 11.85 -10.50
CA TYR A 522 11.39 13.05 -9.70
C TYR A 522 12.67 13.58 -9.07
N GLY A 523 13.60 12.70 -8.75
CA GLY A 523 14.85 13.09 -8.12
C GLY A 523 15.81 11.94 -7.84
N TYR A 524 16.78 12.23 -7.01
CA TYR A 524 17.82 11.29 -6.59
C TYR A 524 17.79 11.12 -5.08
N TYR A 525 18.02 9.90 -4.63
CA TYR A 525 18.24 9.57 -3.23
C TYR A 525 19.72 9.29 -2.98
N LEU A 526 20.33 10.09 -2.12
CA LEU A 526 21.73 9.93 -1.73
C LEU A 526 21.81 8.94 -0.57
N ASN A 527 22.21 7.73 -0.89
CA ASN A 527 22.16 6.58 -0.01
C ASN A 527 23.40 6.47 0.91
N ASP A 528 23.87 7.57 1.49
CA ASP A 528 24.89 7.55 2.52
C ASP A 528 24.26 7.95 3.86
N GLU A 529 23.85 6.94 4.62
CA GLU A 529 23.06 7.13 5.82
C GLU A 529 23.89 7.74 6.96
N GLN A 530 23.41 8.85 7.49
CA GLN A 530 23.95 9.47 8.69
C GLN A 530 22.99 9.30 9.85
N CYS A 531 23.48 9.37 11.09
CA CYS A 531 22.60 9.44 12.26
C CYS A 531 23.03 10.57 13.21
N ASP A 532 22.14 10.95 14.10
CA ASP A 532 22.38 12.03 15.07
C ASP A 532 23.65 11.83 15.88
N TYR A 533 23.96 10.60 16.31
CA TYR A 533 25.18 10.29 17.06
C TYR A 533 26.45 10.65 16.28
N TYR A 534 26.57 10.19 15.04
CA TYR A 534 27.75 10.41 14.23
C TYR A 534 27.87 11.85 13.76
N MET A 535 26.75 12.50 13.46
CA MET A 535 26.73 13.93 13.14
C MET A 535 27.29 14.77 14.29
N ILE A 536 27.04 14.40 15.55
CA ILE A 536 27.49 15.15 16.71
C ILE A 536 28.93 14.80 17.10
N TYR A 537 29.27 13.51 17.13
CA TYR A 537 30.47 13.02 17.83
C TYR A 537 31.59 12.51 16.93
N ALA A 538 31.37 12.25 15.66
CA ALA A 538 32.33 11.57 14.79
C ALA A 538 32.64 12.31 13.49
N ASP A 539 32.64 13.64 13.50
CA ASP A 539 32.82 14.44 12.30
C ASP A 539 31.82 14.12 11.16
N GLY A 540 30.67 13.49 11.49
CA GLY A 540 29.66 13.10 10.52
C GLY A 540 29.14 14.26 9.70
N VAL A 541 29.01 15.45 10.28
CA VAL A 541 28.69 16.68 9.52
C VAL A 541 29.70 16.94 8.43
N LYS A 542 31.01 16.85 8.74
CA LYS A 542 32.06 17.13 7.77
C LYS A 542 32.05 16.12 6.62
N TYR A 543 32.05 14.86 6.95
CA TYR A 543 32.15 13.80 5.96
C TYR A 543 30.82 13.57 5.19
N GLY A 544 29.69 13.64 5.87
CA GLY A 544 28.37 13.60 5.23
C GLY A 544 28.20 14.77 4.25
N ARG A 545 28.59 15.98 4.67
CA ARG A 545 28.56 17.14 3.78
C ARG A 545 29.47 16.99 2.56
N MET A 546 30.65 16.37 2.69
CA MET A 546 31.54 16.10 1.54
C MET A 546 30.87 15.19 0.52
N VAL A 547 30.30 14.08 0.96
CA VAL A 547 29.63 13.09 0.09
C VAL A 547 28.38 13.70 -0.56
N TYR A 548 27.50 14.28 0.26
CA TYR A 548 26.25 14.84 -0.25
C TYR A 548 26.48 16.00 -1.22
N LYS A 549 27.44 16.89 -0.90
CA LYS A 549 27.73 18.02 -1.78
C LYS A 549 28.27 17.56 -3.13
N ALA A 550 29.22 16.63 -3.14
CA ALA A 550 29.81 16.14 -4.38
C ALA A 550 28.74 15.51 -5.31
N GLN A 551 27.88 14.69 -4.75
CA GLN A 551 26.78 14.07 -5.50
C GLN A 551 25.74 15.10 -5.93
N SER A 552 25.36 16.03 -5.05
CA SER A 552 24.36 17.06 -5.35
C SER A 552 24.81 18.03 -6.43
N ASP A 553 26.08 18.46 -6.39
CA ASP A 553 26.63 19.34 -7.42
C ASP A 553 26.56 18.69 -8.81
N LEU A 554 26.91 17.41 -8.89
CA LEU A 554 26.85 16.65 -10.13
C LEU A 554 25.39 16.44 -10.60
N ILE A 555 24.48 16.07 -9.71
CA ILE A 555 23.07 15.90 -10.04
C ILE A 555 22.48 17.21 -10.57
N ARG A 556 22.78 18.34 -9.92
CA ARG A 556 22.30 19.67 -10.35
C ARG A 556 22.90 20.14 -11.67
N GLU A 557 24.12 19.68 -11.99
CA GLU A 557 24.72 19.90 -13.31
C GLU A 557 23.96 19.13 -14.40
N LEU A 558 23.62 17.85 -14.14
CA LEU A 558 23.04 16.95 -15.13
C LEU A 558 21.50 17.05 -15.22
N ALA A 559 20.86 17.29 -14.08
CA ALA A 559 19.41 17.32 -13.92
C ALA A 559 19.01 18.47 -12.96
N PRO A 560 19.03 19.74 -13.40
CA PRO A 560 18.88 20.92 -12.51
C PRO A 560 17.53 21.02 -11.82
N ASP A 561 16.51 20.37 -12.35
CA ASP A 561 15.14 20.35 -11.80
C ASP A 561 14.87 19.15 -10.88
N ALA A 562 15.75 18.16 -10.85
CA ALA A 562 15.62 16.99 -10.01
C ALA A 562 15.74 17.33 -8.51
N LYS A 563 14.90 16.72 -7.70
CA LYS A 563 14.97 16.84 -6.24
C LYS A 563 16.06 15.92 -5.69
N ILE A 564 16.71 16.35 -4.63
CA ILE A 564 17.77 15.60 -3.95
C ILE A 564 17.31 15.29 -2.54
N MET A 565 17.26 14.01 -2.19
CA MET A 565 16.77 13.52 -0.90
C MET A 565 17.86 12.75 -0.15
N ILE A 566 17.86 12.90 1.18
CA ILE A 566 18.60 12.06 2.14
C ILE A 566 17.63 11.49 3.18
N SER A 567 17.99 10.35 3.79
CA SER A 567 17.22 9.73 4.86
C SER A 567 18.11 9.43 6.08
N PRO A 568 18.46 10.45 6.89
CA PRO A 568 19.25 10.25 8.09
C PRO A 568 18.44 9.68 9.24
N ALA A 569 19.09 8.89 10.11
CA ALA A 569 18.47 8.16 11.19
C ALA A 569 18.43 8.94 12.52
N ILE A 570 17.31 8.92 13.22
CA ILE A 570 17.14 9.50 14.56
C ILE A 570 17.38 8.41 15.63
N TRP A 571 18.63 8.19 16.01
CA TRP A 571 18.98 7.21 17.05
C TRP A 571 18.74 7.70 18.48
N ARG A 572 18.39 8.96 18.66
CA ARG A 572 18.15 9.61 19.96
C ARG A 572 19.35 9.56 20.90
N SER A 573 20.57 9.64 20.34
CA SER A 573 21.81 9.34 21.07
C SER A 573 22.66 10.55 21.45
N GLY A 574 22.28 11.77 21.12
CA GLY A 574 23.16 12.92 21.29
C GLY A 574 22.51 14.21 21.79
N GLY A 575 21.23 14.16 22.09
CA GLY A 575 20.42 15.31 22.49
C GLY A 575 19.88 16.10 21.27
N TYR A 576 18.59 16.30 21.28
CA TYR A 576 17.81 16.83 20.14
C TYR A 576 18.31 18.18 19.60
N SER A 577 18.68 19.14 20.47
CA SER A 577 19.15 20.45 20.04
C SER A 577 20.54 20.40 19.36
N ALA A 578 21.44 19.52 19.83
CA ALA A 578 22.73 19.31 19.17
C ALA A 578 22.56 18.62 17.82
N ALA A 579 21.68 17.64 17.75
CA ALA A 579 21.33 16.92 16.51
C ALA A 579 20.73 17.86 15.46
N GLY A 580 19.78 18.72 15.83
CA GLY A 580 19.21 19.71 14.92
C GLY A 580 20.25 20.69 14.36
N LYS A 581 21.17 21.18 15.20
CA LYS A 581 22.27 22.04 14.74
C LYS A 581 23.23 21.31 13.81
N ALA A 582 23.53 20.04 14.09
CA ALA A 582 24.39 19.22 13.25
C ALA A 582 23.76 19.01 11.87
N LEU A 583 22.47 18.66 11.83
CA LEU A 583 21.71 18.53 10.60
C LEU A 583 21.71 19.82 9.77
N TYR A 584 21.40 20.96 10.39
CA TYR A 584 21.49 22.27 9.74
C TYR A 584 22.85 22.51 9.09
N ASN A 585 23.95 22.29 9.84
CA ASN A 585 25.30 22.50 9.33
C ASN A 585 25.66 21.53 8.21
N MET A 586 25.07 20.35 8.16
CA MET A 586 25.29 19.36 7.13
C MET A 586 24.64 19.77 5.79
N VAL A 587 23.44 20.34 5.84
CA VAL A 587 22.62 20.55 4.62
C VAL A 587 22.50 22.02 4.19
N LYS A 588 22.81 22.99 5.05
CA LYS A 588 22.69 24.42 4.73
C LYS A 588 23.46 24.81 3.47
N PRO A 589 23.02 25.85 2.73
CA PRO A 589 23.76 26.40 1.61
C PRO A 589 25.17 26.86 2.04
N GLU A 590 26.11 26.91 1.10
CA GLU A 590 27.46 27.39 1.36
C GLU A 590 27.54 28.92 1.50
N SER A 591 26.70 29.59 0.71
CA SER A 591 26.59 31.04 0.69
C SER A 591 25.15 31.49 0.69
N GLU A 592 24.90 32.71 1.13
CA GLU A 592 23.55 33.30 1.11
C GLU A 592 23.03 33.41 -0.33
N GLY A 593 21.81 32.91 -0.57
CA GLY A 593 21.15 32.88 -1.88
C GLY A 593 21.44 31.65 -2.74
N GLU A 594 22.31 30.75 -2.30
CA GLU A 594 22.49 29.45 -2.94
C GLU A 594 21.43 28.43 -2.48
N LYS A 595 21.22 27.39 -3.29
CA LYS A 595 20.37 26.26 -2.89
C LYS A 595 21.03 25.50 -1.72
N PRO A 596 20.24 24.91 -0.81
CA PRO A 596 20.79 23.98 0.18
C PRO A 596 21.40 22.77 -0.51
N ILE A 597 22.24 22.00 0.20
CA ILE A 597 22.90 20.83 -0.38
C ILE A 597 21.89 19.80 -0.87
N VAL A 598 20.82 19.58 -0.10
CA VAL A 598 19.71 18.68 -0.46
C VAL A 598 18.40 19.44 -0.45
N ASP A 599 17.39 18.93 -1.12
CA ASP A 599 16.06 19.54 -1.18
C ASP A 599 15.11 18.94 -0.15
N ILE A 600 15.32 17.66 0.23
CA ILE A 600 14.45 16.91 1.12
C ILE A 600 15.27 16.11 2.13
N ILE A 601 14.85 16.18 3.39
CA ILE A 601 15.28 15.27 4.46
C ILE A 601 14.09 14.41 4.83
N SER A 602 14.19 13.10 4.61
CA SER A 602 13.21 12.10 5.05
C SER A 602 13.77 11.36 6.26
N ALA A 603 13.49 11.86 7.45
CA ALA A 603 14.12 11.37 8.67
C ALA A 603 13.58 9.99 9.08
N GLN A 604 14.46 9.01 9.26
CA GLN A 604 14.09 7.69 9.79
C GLN A 604 13.74 7.82 11.27
N ASP A 605 12.58 7.28 11.65
CA ASP A 605 12.09 7.35 13.02
C ASP A 605 12.87 6.45 13.98
N CYS A 606 13.50 5.40 13.50
CA CYS A 606 14.22 4.39 14.28
C CYS A 606 13.41 3.83 15.46
N LEU A 607 12.10 3.84 15.35
CA LEU A 607 11.20 3.28 16.36
C LEU A 607 11.04 1.76 16.20
N GLY A 608 11.38 1.22 15.04
CA GLY A 608 11.46 -0.22 14.80
C GLY A 608 12.75 -0.87 15.32
N ARG A 609 13.79 -0.09 15.59
CA ARG A 609 15.11 -0.57 16.03
C ARG A 609 15.37 -0.41 17.54
N THR A 610 14.34 -0.26 18.35
CA THR A 610 14.53 -0.21 19.80
C THR A 610 14.77 -1.60 20.35
N ASP A 611 15.72 -1.73 21.29
CA ASP A 611 15.93 -2.98 22.06
C ASP A 611 14.74 -3.31 22.97
N GLU A 612 13.77 -2.42 23.04
CA GLU A 612 12.56 -2.58 23.82
C GLU A 612 11.47 -3.22 22.95
N LEU A 613 10.92 -4.33 23.44
CA LEU A 613 9.78 -5.03 22.81
C LEU A 613 8.52 -4.16 22.71
N ILE A 614 8.49 -3.05 23.43
CA ILE A 614 7.38 -2.10 23.47
C ILE A 614 7.99 -0.70 23.45
N VAL A 615 7.65 0.11 22.47
CA VAL A 615 8.03 1.51 22.45
C VAL A 615 7.27 2.24 23.55
N THR A 616 8.00 2.72 24.56
CA THR A 616 7.40 3.40 25.72
C THR A 616 7.00 4.83 25.39
N ASP A 617 6.13 5.41 26.17
CA ASP A 617 5.70 6.79 26.04
C ASP A 617 6.89 7.76 26.07
N ALA A 618 7.89 7.47 26.91
CA ALA A 618 9.10 8.28 27.01
C ALA A 618 9.92 8.28 25.72
N VAL A 619 9.96 7.15 25.00
CA VAL A 619 10.65 7.04 23.70
C VAL A 619 9.92 7.87 22.63
N PHE A 620 8.58 7.84 22.61
CA PHE A 620 7.81 8.67 21.70
C PHE A 620 7.94 10.16 22.01
N ASP A 621 7.91 10.56 23.28
CA ASP A 621 8.11 11.96 23.67
C ASP A 621 9.50 12.46 23.29
N GLU A 622 10.52 11.62 23.46
CA GLU A 622 11.87 11.94 23.04
C GLU A 622 11.99 12.04 21.53
N TYR A 623 11.44 11.09 20.79
CA TYR A 623 11.37 11.11 19.33
C TYR A 623 10.71 12.40 18.82
N GLY A 624 9.58 12.77 19.41
CA GLY A 624 8.86 14.00 19.05
C GLY A 624 9.73 15.24 19.16
N ARG A 625 10.55 15.34 20.22
CA ARG A 625 11.49 16.47 20.40
C ARG A 625 12.58 16.49 19.33
N TYR A 626 13.11 15.34 18.94
CA TYR A 626 14.08 15.26 17.84
C TYR A 626 13.45 15.70 16.53
N CYS A 627 12.23 15.23 16.22
CA CYS A 627 11.51 15.63 15.01
C CYS A 627 11.27 17.13 14.95
N GLU A 628 10.81 17.75 16.05
CA GLU A 628 10.58 19.20 16.13
C GLU A 628 11.86 19.99 15.82
N GLU A 629 12.95 19.62 16.46
CA GLU A 629 14.26 20.28 16.25
C GLU A 629 14.79 20.06 14.82
N TRP A 630 14.65 18.85 14.30
CA TRP A 630 15.12 18.54 12.94
C TRP A 630 14.28 19.27 11.89
N ALA A 631 12.97 19.27 12.01
CA ALA A 631 12.06 19.97 11.10
C ALA A 631 12.31 21.48 11.11
N GLU A 632 12.52 22.08 12.30
CA GLU A 632 12.85 23.50 12.42
C GLU A 632 14.19 23.84 11.75
N ASN A 633 15.21 23.02 11.97
CA ASN A 633 16.53 23.25 11.41
C ASN A 633 16.59 22.96 9.89
N ALA A 634 15.84 21.99 9.39
CA ALA A 634 15.64 21.77 7.96
C ALA A 634 14.98 23.01 7.31
N ARG A 635 13.92 23.53 7.91
CA ARG A 635 13.24 24.74 7.43
C ARG A 635 14.17 25.96 7.42
N LYS A 636 14.99 26.13 8.44
CA LYS A 636 16.03 27.20 8.48
C LYS A 636 17.05 27.07 7.36
N ALA A 637 17.36 25.85 6.94
CA ALA A 637 18.25 25.59 5.81
C ALA A 637 17.55 25.71 4.44
N GLY A 638 16.23 25.89 4.38
CA GLY A 638 15.45 25.91 3.15
C GLY A 638 15.19 24.52 2.57
N VAL A 639 15.18 23.48 3.42
CA VAL A 639 15.01 22.07 3.06
C VAL A 639 13.63 21.57 3.53
N GLU A 640 12.95 20.82 2.69
CA GLU A 640 11.70 20.15 3.06
C GLU A 640 12.00 19.02 4.06
N PHE A 641 11.13 18.88 5.05
CA PHE A 641 11.24 17.82 6.05
C PHE A 641 10.12 16.81 5.84
N TRP A 642 10.50 15.57 5.59
CA TRP A 642 9.63 14.40 5.48
C TRP A 642 9.96 13.41 6.59
N HIS A 643 9.09 12.42 6.77
CA HIS A 643 9.35 11.29 7.65
C HIS A 643 9.53 10.02 6.86
N ASP A 644 10.42 9.17 7.36
CA ASP A 644 10.64 7.79 6.92
C ASP A 644 10.31 6.88 8.11
N ALA A 645 9.07 6.40 8.11
CA ALA A 645 8.57 5.58 9.20
C ALA A 645 9.01 4.12 9.04
N GLU A 646 9.71 3.60 10.05
CA GLU A 646 10.04 2.17 10.11
C GLU A 646 8.79 1.35 10.40
N VAL A 647 8.35 0.54 9.42
CA VAL A 647 7.18 -0.34 9.53
C VAL A 647 7.53 -1.76 10.00
N PHE A 648 8.73 -1.94 10.51
CA PHE A 648 9.28 -3.18 11.07
C PHE A 648 9.76 -2.99 12.51
N GLU A 649 10.00 -4.09 13.21
CA GLU A 649 10.68 -4.14 14.50
C GLU A 649 12.06 -4.80 14.37
N GLN A 650 12.94 -4.59 15.36
CA GLN A 650 14.33 -5.07 15.34
C GLN A 650 14.47 -6.57 15.09
N THR A 651 13.50 -7.35 15.45
CA THR A 651 13.43 -8.78 15.12
C THR A 651 13.07 -9.03 13.65
N TYR A 652 12.99 -7.98 12.84
CA TYR A 652 12.49 -8.01 11.46
C TYR A 652 11.09 -8.61 11.37
N THR A 653 10.30 -8.42 12.39
CA THR A 653 8.87 -8.64 12.41
C THR A 653 8.14 -7.32 12.05
N TYR A 654 6.84 -7.41 11.83
CA TYR A 654 6.05 -6.21 11.56
C TYR A 654 5.90 -5.38 12.82
N LYS A 655 5.87 -4.07 12.65
CA LYS A 655 5.49 -3.14 13.69
C LYS A 655 3.98 -3.21 13.92
N ARG A 656 3.55 -3.11 15.15
CA ARG A 656 2.12 -3.08 15.47
C ARG A 656 1.49 -1.81 14.89
N TYR A 657 0.28 -1.93 14.39
CA TYR A 657 -0.40 -0.82 13.72
C TYR A 657 -0.67 0.36 14.67
N ASP A 658 -0.99 0.10 15.94
CA ASP A 658 -1.18 1.14 16.96
C ASP A 658 0.11 1.99 17.18
N GLU A 659 1.28 1.37 17.08
CA GLU A 659 2.57 2.08 17.13
C GLU A 659 2.83 2.89 15.87
N LEU A 660 2.45 2.38 14.71
CA LEU A 660 2.52 3.14 13.45
C LEU A 660 1.61 4.37 13.47
N VAL A 661 0.39 4.23 13.97
CA VAL A 661 -0.55 5.36 14.11
C VAL A 661 0.02 6.44 15.02
N ARG A 662 0.72 6.05 16.08
CA ARG A 662 1.45 6.99 16.95
C ARG A 662 2.52 7.74 16.18
N SER A 663 3.41 7.03 15.46
CA SER A 663 4.47 7.64 14.64
C SER A 663 3.85 8.61 13.64
N PHE A 664 2.85 8.17 12.87
CA PHE A 664 2.18 9.00 11.88
C PHE A 664 1.52 10.25 12.50
N GLY A 665 0.99 10.14 13.72
CA GLY A 665 0.42 11.30 14.43
C GLY A 665 1.44 12.38 14.77
N TYR A 666 2.66 12.00 15.18
CA TYR A 666 3.76 12.94 15.38
C TYR A 666 4.25 13.52 14.07
N GLU A 667 4.40 12.68 13.07
CA GLU A 667 4.90 13.05 11.76
C GLU A 667 3.97 14.04 11.05
N ALA A 668 2.66 13.81 11.10
CA ALA A 668 1.66 14.68 10.51
C ALA A 668 1.66 16.11 11.10
N LYS A 669 2.11 16.26 12.35
CA LYS A 669 2.25 17.58 12.99
C LYS A 669 3.35 18.42 12.33
N LEU A 670 4.41 17.78 11.88
CA LEU A 670 5.65 18.45 11.49
C LEU A 670 5.84 18.50 9.97
N SER A 671 5.27 17.55 9.26
CA SER A 671 5.42 17.38 7.82
C SER A 671 4.15 16.78 7.22
N GLY A 672 3.79 17.25 6.03
CA GLY A 672 2.68 16.67 5.24
C GLY A 672 3.07 15.40 4.47
N THR A 673 4.29 14.90 4.63
CA THR A 673 4.78 13.77 3.86
C THR A 673 5.46 12.74 4.74
N THR A 674 4.83 11.56 4.82
CA THR A 674 5.39 10.36 5.43
C THR A 674 5.57 9.31 4.34
N ILE A 675 6.77 8.77 4.24
CA ILE A 675 7.09 7.58 3.46
C ILE A 675 7.51 6.47 4.41
N VAL A 676 7.59 5.23 3.95
CA VAL A 676 7.89 4.08 4.83
C VAL A 676 9.08 3.28 4.35
N PHE A 677 9.82 2.73 5.29
CA PHE A 677 10.88 1.76 5.04
C PHE A 677 10.45 0.39 5.58
N ASP A 678 10.28 -0.65 4.77
CA ASP A 678 10.18 -0.60 3.32
C ASP A 678 8.90 -1.31 2.87
N ILE A 679 8.44 -0.98 1.69
CA ILE A 679 7.15 -1.49 1.20
C ILE A 679 7.21 -2.99 0.89
N PRO A 680 8.15 -3.52 0.11
CA PRO A 680 8.10 -4.92 -0.32
C PRO A 680 8.11 -5.94 0.82
N HIS A 681 8.79 -5.61 1.91
CA HIS A 681 9.00 -6.54 3.02
C HIS A 681 7.93 -6.45 4.10
N TYR A 682 7.56 -5.23 4.49
CA TYR A 682 6.79 -4.99 5.70
C TYR A 682 5.47 -4.28 5.45
N PHE A 683 5.30 -3.63 4.30
CA PHE A 683 4.15 -2.78 4.01
C PHE A 683 3.66 -2.96 2.56
N SER A 684 3.58 -4.21 2.10
CA SER A 684 3.21 -4.49 0.71
C SER A 684 1.70 -4.45 0.50
N PRO A 685 1.21 -3.70 -0.51
CA PRO A 685 -0.17 -3.76 -0.95
C PRO A 685 -0.53 -5.09 -1.64
N PHE A 686 0.46 -5.93 -1.94
CA PHE A 686 0.24 -7.21 -2.60
C PHE A 686 0.32 -8.38 -1.64
N PRO A 687 -0.54 -9.38 -1.81
CA PRO A 687 -0.29 -10.70 -1.26
C PRO A 687 0.89 -11.32 -2.01
N LEU A 688 2.10 -11.16 -1.54
CA LEU A 688 3.25 -11.91 -2.03
C LEU A 688 3.02 -13.40 -1.75
N SER A 689 3.24 -14.24 -2.77
CA SER A 689 2.67 -15.59 -2.80
C SER A 689 3.43 -16.67 -2.03
N SER A 690 4.56 -16.39 -1.38
CA SER A 690 5.30 -17.44 -0.68
C SER A 690 4.94 -17.49 0.80
N TYR A 691 4.35 -18.58 1.17
CA TYR A 691 3.82 -18.88 2.50
C TYR A 691 4.85 -19.21 3.59
N ASN A 692 6.14 -19.29 3.23
CA ASN A 692 7.15 -19.85 4.13
C ASN A 692 7.96 -18.82 4.91
N ASP A 693 7.66 -17.53 4.77
CA ASP A 693 8.35 -16.51 5.52
C ASP A 693 7.37 -15.77 6.45
N GLU A 694 7.56 -15.96 7.76
CA GLU A 694 6.75 -15.29 8.79
C GLU A 694 6.77 -13.77 8.64
N ARG A 695 7.87 -13.16 8.20
CA ARG A 695 8.01 -11.72 7.98
C ARG A 695 7.01 -11.20 6.96
N ARG A 696 6.77 -11.94 5.89
CA ARG A 696 5.79 -11.58 4.84
C ARG A 696 4.36 -11.65 5.33
N TYR A 697 4.08 -12.62 6.17
CA TYR A 697 2.76 -12.72 6.81
C TYR A 697 2.47 -11.47 7.63
N TYR A 698 3.45 -10.97 8.36
CA TYR A 698 3.30 -9.84 9.26
C TYR A 698 3.22 -8.50 8.54
N GLY A 699 3.98 -8.27 7.48
CA GLY A 699 3.84 -7.09 6.63
C GLY A 699 2.43 -6.94 6.04
N ARG A 700 1.79 -8.07 5.73
CA ARG A 700 0.37 -8.09 5.31
C ARG A 700 -0.57 -7.64 6.41
N CYS A 701 -0.31 -7.98 7.66
CA CYS A 701 -1.19 -7.57 8.76
C CYS A 701 -1.18 -6.06 8.96
N VAL A 702 -0.02 -5.44 8.92
CA VAL A 702 0.14 -3.99 9.01
C VAL A 702 -0.53 -3.29 7.83
N MET A 703 -0.29 -3.79 6.62
CA MET A 703 -0.91 -3.24 5.41
C MET A 703 -2.43 -3.38 5.44
N ARG A 704 -2.96 -4.47 5.96
CA ARG A 704 -4.41 -4.68 6.14
C ARG A 704 -5.03 -3.58 6.99
N GLU A 705 -4.42 -3.25 8.11
CA GLU A 705 -4.91 -2.20 8.98
C GLU A 705 -4.81 -0.83 8.30
N TYR A 706 -3.73 -0.59 7.55
CA TYR A 706 -3.57 0.63 6.78
C TYR A 706 -4.61 0.75 5.66
N VAL A 707 -4.90 -0.32 4.93
CA VAL A 707 -5.96 -0.33 3.90
C VAL A 707 -7.31 0.07 4.47
N LYS A 708 -7.64 -0.36 5.68
CA LYS A 708 -8.83 0.08 6.39
C LYS A 708 -8.86 1.57 6.61
N TYR A 709 -7.80 2.06 7.22
CA TYR A 709 -7.63 3.47 7.53
C TYR A 709 -7.76 4.30 6.25
N TYR A 710 -7.03 3.93 5.21
CA TYR A 710 -7.07 4.62 3.94
C TYR A 710 -8.43 4.52 3.25
N SER A 711 -9.07 3.34 3.25
CA SER A 711 -10.39 3.15 2.63
C SER A 711 -11.48 3.96 3.33
N ALA A 712 -11.38 4.11 4.65
CA ALA A 712 -12.29 4.96 5.39
C ALA A 712 -12.25 6.40 4.86
N PHE A 713 -11.05 6.95 4.64
CA PHE A 713 -10.88 8.29 4.08
C PHE A 713 -11.26 8.36 2.60
N ALA A 714 -10.99 7.31 1.84
CA ALA A 714 -11.34 7.25 0.43
C ALA A 714 -12.85 7.40 0.19
N ASP A 715 -13.66 6.71 0.99
CA ASP A 715 -15.12 6.78 0.87
C ASP A 715 -15.71 8.12 1.33
N ILE A 716 -15.01 8.79 2.21
CA ILE A 716 -15.39 10.13 2.67
C ILE A 716 -15.16 11.15 1.57
N ASN A 717 -14.01 11.07 0.89
CA ASN A 717 -13.72 11.96 -0.22
C ASN A 717 -14.71 11.84 -1.38
N LYS A 718 -15.34 10.67 -1.57
CA LYS A 718 -16.40 10.48 -2.57
C LYS A 718 -17.74 11.15 -2.21
N LYS A 719 -17.94 11.46 -0.93
CA LYS A 719 -19.19 12.01 -0.41
C LYS A 719 -19.09 13.51 -0.13
N MET A 720 -17.90 14.08 -0.20
CA MET A 720 -17.70 15.53 -0.14
C MET A 720 -17.83 16.11 -1.54
N PRO A 721 -18.60 17.23 -1.71
CA PRO A 721 -18.83 17.86 -3.01
C PRO A 721 -17.56 18.40 -3.68
#